data_5b01ce97a2652d2588f6acefd74b3c5b
#
_entry.id   5b01ce97a2652d2588f6acefd74b3c5b
#
_cell.length_a   1.000
_cell.length_b   1.000
_cell.length_c   1.000
_cell.angle_alpha   90.00
_cell.angle_beta   90.00
_cell.angle_gamma   90.00
#
_symmetry.space_group_name_H-M   'P 1'
#
loop_
_entity.id
_entity.type
_entity.pdbx_description
1 polymer ?
#
loop_
_entity_poly.entity_id
_entity_poly.type
_entity_poly.pdbx_seq_one_letter_code
_entity_poly.pdbx_strand_id
1 'polypeptide(L)'
;MKKMLLSLSVTAALAGCGGGETLEDVKNDTAAVIPTATVTFDPAAGILSVPNDLLMSGTQDGTLNIPGELDDNNVSISRAAYADPQLALGALDGWSSQVPYKIDLTFPPNVSLDEASAGSPGTVRIFEVVMGASLTDAECSVVAAGTACKLVGELTFGVDFVTQASGDAVAIIPLKPFTAGSSYINILTTGLKDSLGRSIEPSSTYASVSEEAPLITEAQLGLQGAVNSYENVVVSSGDISKDDIIFSSAMTIQSAGPVLGTIKQLLAGSLINPATIPKITVTESDEVETVKDFLKFPDIATFAPFDAVEYIKGEITLPMYLGTPTGKGISALNDTYWKAMCSSPVAVLNQLAADQKLRDEGKEEDIDATMFDEGPYEDVCQQINARLHDYPKIDITRHLTKYNPVPLAQSNETIPVQITKPILADINVYRSAYGLPELESIPEGGWPVVIMQHGITTQKESMLALTAQLSIQGFATVAIDHPRHGERGIDVGDDGTDDFNATTGSVLSYMNLSSLLVARDSLRQSAADLLGLRLGLNFINDATINSKDVTYVGHSLGSIVAPAFIAQANTPMAETLDPLFNVNTVALASGGGGIASFLLESAAFGPFIQGSVLSQAGTTEADELNVYLQDAALSNCGSFESEDKEAFLTCGYSEYIASLTTAGETTKLTNIQGVFTQFAFAAQTALDSGDPTNYAATVKALGTPVYTNVVVGDGVDNKPDQVIPPMAANNPISGTIPLANLMGLETVSSSQALSETPSSYLVKFTTGHHGSILTPAQDDAEASTVEGSAAANAEMQLQVATYLASRGRMLLVSNPEIVTN
;
A
#
# COMPACT_ATOMS: atom_id res chain seq x y z
N MET A 1 -13.35 39.26 -27.69
CA MET A 1 -13.20 40.50 -28.53
C MET A 1 -12.58 41.57 -27.69
N LYS A 2 -11.58 42.20 -28.26
CA LYS A 2 -10.78 43.35 -27.93
C LYS A 2 -9.51 43.11 -27.12
N LYS A 3 -8.46 42.82 -27.91
CA LYS A 3 -7.09 43.25 -27.64
C LYS A 3 -7.04 44.77 -27.55
N MET A 4 -6.32 45.29 -26.57
CA MET A 4 -5.88 46.69 -26.66
C MET A 4 -4.40 46.76 -26.32
N LEU A 5 -3.60 46.92 -27.36
CA LEU A 5 -2.19 47.29 -27.30
C LEU A 5 -2.08 48.65 -26.55
N LEU A 6 -1.11 48.70 -25.62
CA LEU A 6 -0.51 49.99 -25.24
C LEU A 6 0.96 49.96 -25.64
N SER A 7 1.23 50.46 -26.83
CA SER A 7 2.55 50.86 -27.25
C SER A 7 2.82 52.25 -26.65
N LEU A 8 3.78 52.38 -25.76
CA LEU A 8 4.31 53.68 -25.35
C LEU A 8 5.67 53.85 -25.98
N SER A 9 5.69 54.67 -27.00
CA SER A 9 6.85 55.20 -27.63
C SER A 9 7.63 56.12 -26.66
N VAL A 10 8.86 55.75 -26.32
CA VAL A 10 9.88 56.66 -25.85
C VAL A 10 10.91 56.79 -26.95
N THR A 11 10.67 57.73 -27.83
CA THR A 11 11.67 58.23 -28.78
C THR A 11 11.96 59.68 -28.45
N ALA A 12 13.24 60.00 -28.32
CA ALA A 12 13.88 61.32 -28.30
C ALA A 12 14.47 61.75 -26.95
N ALA A 13 15.74 61.45 -26.78
CA ALA A 13 16.75 62.35 -26.35
C ALA A 13 18.15 61.67 -26.23
N LEU A 14 18.83 61.39 -27.31
CA LEU A 14 20.29 61.17 -27.30
C LEU A 14 20.84 61.62 -28.69
N ALA A 15 20.86 62.90 -28.89
CA ALA A 15 21.73 63.45 -29.86
C ALA A 15 22.75 64.34 -29.10
N GLY A 16 23.94 63.78 -28.90
CA GLY A 16 25.03 64.53 -28.24
C GLY A 16 26.31 63.73 -28.18
N CYS A 17 27.16 63.87 -29.18
CA CYS A 17 28.60 63.78 -29.16
C CYS A 17 29.37 62.57 -28.72
N GLY A 18 30.08 61.98 -29.65
CA GLY A 18 31.38 61.32 -29.41
C GLY A 18 31.33 59.79 -29.55
N GLY A 19 32.03 59.32 -30.54
CA GLY A 19 32.48 57.94 -30.85
C GLY A 19 32.15 56.89 -29.83
N GLY A 20 30.92 56.42 -29.76
CA GLY A 20 30.50 55.33 -28.95
C GLY A 20 30.03 54.17 -29.85
N GLU A 21 30.34 52.96 -29.46
CA GLU A 21 29.88 51.70 -30.06
C GLU A 21 28.42 51.80 -30.43
N THR A 22 28.06 51.34 -31.61
CA THR A 22 26.65 51.26 -32.02
C THR A 22 25.91 50.21 -31.26
N LEU A 23 24.57 50.32 -31.17
CA LEU A 23 23.71 49.31 -30.55
C LEU A 23 23.93 47.89 -31.18
N GLU A 24 24.42 47.85 -32.42
CA GLU A 24 24.80 46.66 -33.15
C GLU A 24 26.16 46.13 -32.69
N ASP A 25 27.12 47.01 -32.39
CA ASP A 25 28.42 46.63 -31.82
C ASP A 25 28.26 46.07 -30.39
N VAL A 26 27.42 46.70 -29.57
CA VAL A 26 27.10 46.21 -28.21
C VAL A 26 26.30 44.90 -28.24
N LYS A 27 25.46 44.66 -29.27
CA LYS A 27 24.82 43.38 -29.48
C LYS A 27 25.76 42.28 -29.93
N ASN A 28 26.79 42.61 -30.68
CA ASN A 28 27.78 41.68 -31.18
C ASN A 28 28.90 41.37 -30.16
N ASP A 29 29.18 42.29 -29.23
CA ASP A 29 30.21 42.13 -28.21
C ASP A 29 29.68 41.57 -26.87
N THR A 30 28.38 41.63 -26.63
CA THR A 30 27.77 40.94 -25.47
C THR A 30 27.53 39.49 -25.83
N ALA A 31 28.35 38.60 -25.30
CA ALA A 31 28.04 37.19 -25.30
C ALA A 31 26.60 37.01 -24.77
N ALA A 32 25.75 36.32 -25.53
CA ALA A 32 24.38 36.07 -25.11
C ALA A 32 24.43 35.40 -23.73
N VAL A 33 23.95 36.11 -22.70
CA VAL A 33 23.88 35.55 -21.36
C VAL A 33 22.79 34.47 -21.38
N ILE A 34 23.18 33.22 -21.34
CA ILE A 34 22.25 32.12 -21.18
C ILE A 34 21.74 32.18 -19.74
N PRO A 35 20.42 32.33 -19.52
CA PRO A 35 19.85 32.31 -18.16
C PRO A 35 20.27 31.08 -17.39
N THR A 36 20.31 31.14 -16.07
CA THR A 36 20.59 30.00 -15.19
C THR A 36 19.37 29.10 -15.09
N ALA A 37 19.57 27.82 -14.96
CA ALA A 37 18.46 26.89 -14.64
C ALA A 37 18.00 27.10 -13.19
N THR A 38 16.70 26.94 -12.94
CA THR A 38 16.11 27.19 -11.62
C THR A 38 15.25 26.00 -11.16
N VAL A 39 15.02 25.90 -9.85
CA VAL A 39 14.02 24.97 -9.30
C VAL A 39 12.63 25.48 -9.70
N THR A 40 11.75 24.56 -10.11
CA THR A 40 10.37 24.91 -10.50
C THR A 40 9.52 25.04 -9.24
N PHE A 41 9.17 26.27 -8.85
CA PHE A 41 8.39 26.53 -7.65
C PHE A 41 7.66 27.87 -7.74
N ASP A 42 6.31 27.80 -7.85
CA ASP A 42 5.40 28.94 -7.76
C ASP A 42 4.04 28.48 -7.22
N PRO A 43 3.88 28.30 -5.90
CA PRO A 43 2.64 27.81 -5.29
C PRO A 43 1.43 28.69 -5.59
N ALA A 44 1.63 30.01 -5.78
CA ALA A 44 0.53 30.93 -6.11
C ALA A 44 -0.06 30.66 -7.50
N ALA A 45 0.74 30.11 -8.41
CA ALA A 45 0.29 29.63 -9.73
C ALA A 45 -0.11 28.14 -9.73
N GLY A 46 -0.10 27.47 -8.58
CA GLY A 46 -0.33 26.02 -8.48
C GLY A 46 0.82 25.17 -8.99
N ILE A 47 2.03 25.74 -9.12
CA ILE A 47 3.22 25.07 -9.66
C ILE A 47 4.10 24.63 -8.49
N LEU A 48 4.07 23.33 -8.16
CA LEU A 48 4.95 22.72 -7.16
C LEU A 48 5.15 21.24 -7.47
N SER A 49 6.33 20.74 -7.11
CA SER A 49 6.61 19.30 -7.20
C SER A 49 5.88 18.55 -6.08
N VAL A 50 5.42 17.36 -6.38
CA VAL A 50 4.71 16.46 -5.47
C VAL A 50 5.61 15.24 -5.20
N PRO A 51 5.74 14.80 -3.93
CA PRO A 51 5.02 15.15 -2.70
C PRO A 51 5.42 16.51 -2.10
N ASN A 52 4.43 17.24 -1.53
CA ASN A 52 4.66 18.51 -0.86
C ASN A 52 3.55 18.82 0.15
N ASP A 53 3.91 19.13 1.38
CA ASP A 53 2.97 19.41 2.48
C ASP A 53 2.25 20.75 2.35
N LEU A 54 2.62 21.59 1.40
CA LEU A 54 1.80 22.77 1.06
C LEU A 54 0.38 22.36 0.62
N LEU A 55 0.21 21.12 0.10
CA LEU A 55 -1.10 20.57 -0.21
C LEU A 55 -1.90 20.12 1.04
N MET A 56 -1.31 20.17 2.23
CA MET A 56 -2.05 20.05 3.50
C MET A 56 -2.52 21.39 4.04
N SER A 57 -2.08 22.50 3.42
CA SER A 57 -2.47 23.85 3.85
C SER A 57 -3.97 24.08 3.61
N GLY A 58 -4.67 24.53 4.64
CA GLY A 58 -6.12 24.75 4.58
C GLY A 58 -6.95 23.47 4.60
N THR A 59 -6.36 22.33 4.97
CA THR A 59 -7.09 21.07 5.11
C THR A 59 -8.32 21.22 6.00
N GLN A 60 -9.42 20.57 5.60
CA GLN A 60 -10.67 20.59 6.35
C GLN A 60 -10.66 19.59 7.51
N ASP A 61 -10.01 18.44 7.34
CA ASP A 61 -10.11 17.28 8.23
C ASP A 61 -8.78 16.62 8.58
N GLY A 62 -7.65 17.16 8.09
CA GLY A 62 -6.31 16.63 8.31
C GLY A 62 -5.78 15.76 7.17
N THR A 63 -6.47 15.76 6.02
CA THR A 63 -6.02 15.10 4.79
C THR A 63 -5.36 16.07 3.81
N LEU A 64 -4.81 15.53 2.72
CA LEU A 64 -4.30 16.33 1.61
C LEU A 64 -5.45 17.14 0.97
N ASN A 65 -5.14 18.33 0.49
CA ASN A 65 -6.09 19.22 -0.19
C ASN A 65 -5.73 19.24 -1.69
N ILE A 66 -6.30 18.28 -2.41
CA ILE A 66 -5.98 18.08 -3.83
C ILE A 66 -6.80 19.03 -4.69
N PRO A 67 -6.19 19.79 -5.62
CA PRO A 67 -6.92 20.65 -6.52
C PRO A 67 -8.00 19.91 -7.32
N GLY A 68 -9.24 20.39 -7.25
CA GLY A 68 -10.39 19.77 -7.91
C GLY A 68 -11.20 18.84 -7.03
N GLU A 69 -10.75 18.55 -5.81
CA GLU A 69 -11.50 17.75 -4.83
C GLU A 69 -12.67 18.50 -4.19
N LEU A 70 -12.49 19.80 -3.99
CA LEU A 70 -13.49 20.67 -3.43
C LEU A 70 -14.07 21.61 -4.51
N ASP A 71 -15.35 21.96 -4.38
CA ASP A 71 -15.98 22.99 -5.21
C ASP A 71 -15.60 24.41 -4.73
N ASP A 72 -16.10 25.44 -5.44
CA ASP A 72 -15.86 26.85 -5.10
C ASP A 72 -16.40 27.27 -3.70
N ASN A 73 -17.22 26.42 -3.06
CA ASN A 73 -17.75 26.62 -1.71
C ASN A 73 -17.03 25.78 -0.65
N ASN A 74 -15.90 25.16 -0.99
CA ASN A 74 -15.17 24.21 -0.17
C ASN A 74 -15.98 22.98 0.24
N VAL A 75 -16.93 22.55 -0.59
CA VAL A 75 -17.70 21.31 -0.41
C VAL A 75 -17.12 20.25 -1.32
N SER A 76 -16.89 19.04 -0.81
CA SER A 76 -16.45 17.92 -1.62
C SER A 76 -17.40 17.70 -2.81
N ILE A 77 -16.86 17.71 -4.01
CA ILE A 77 -17.61 17.69 -5.26
C ILE A 77 -18.50 16.46 -5.36
N SER A 78 -18.03 15.33 -4.94
CA SER A 78 -18.82 14.08 -4.88
C SER A 78 -17.88 12.98 -4.35
N ARG A 79 -18.43 12.01 -3.60
CA ARG A 79 -17.70 10.79 -3.27
C ARG A 79 -17.30 9.98 -4.51
N ALA A 80 -18.04 10.14 -5.61
CA ALA A 80 -17.67 9.60 -6.92
C ALA A 80 -16.38 10.22 -7.49
N ALA A 81 -15.95 11.39 -7.00
CA ALA A 81 -14.69 11.99 -7.43
C ALA A 81 -13.47 11.13 -7.07
N TYR A 82 -13.52 10.36 -5.98
CA TYR A 82 -12.44 9.44 -5.62
C TYR A 82 -12.31 8.20 -6.52
N ALA A 83 -13.13 8.09 -7.56
CA ALA A 83 -12.84 7.22 -8.70
C ALA A 83 -11.68 7.73 -9.56
N ASP A 84 -11.34 9.01 -9.48
CA ASP A 84 -10.11 9.56 -10.04
C ASP A 84 -8.95 9.24 -9.09
N PRO A 85 -7.90 8.52 -9.55
CA PRO A 85 -6.76 8.14 -8.71
C PRO A 85 -6.04 9.32 -8.07
N GLN A 86 -6.00 10.48 -8.73
CA GLN A 86 -5.35 11.68 -8.19
C GLN A 86 -6.20 12.32 -7.09
N LEU A 87 -7.52 12.41 -7.31
CA LEU A 87 -8.44 12.97 -6.31
C LEU A 87 -8.55 12.07 -5.07
N ALA A 88 -8.37 10.74 -5.24
CA ALA A 88 -8.35 9.79 -4.12
C ALA A 88 -7.27 10.12 -3.07
N LEU A 89 -6.18 10.83 -3.46
CA LEU A 89 -5.16 11.29 -2.53
C LEU A 89 -5.70 12.27 -1.49
N GLY A 90 -6.74 13.01 -1.82
CA GLY A 90 -7.43 13.93 -0.90
C GLY A 90 -8.10 13.25 0.31
N ALA A 91 -8.26 11.93 0.28
CA ALA A 91 -8.74 11.17 1.44
C ALA A 91 -7.62 10.67 2.37
N LEU A 92 -6.34 11.07 2.14
CA LEU A 92 -5.17 10.54 2.83
C LEU A 92 -4.52 11.61 3.74
N ASP A 93 -3.97 11.18 4.86
CA ASP A 93 -3.29 12.05 5.82
C ASP A 93 -1.79 12.22 5.56
N GLY A 94 -1.36 12.01 4.32
CA GLY A 94 0.01 12.16 3.86
C GLY A 94 0.34 11.40 2.58
N TRP A 95 1.63 11.36 2.24
CA TRP A 95 2.19 10.85 1.01
C TRP A 95 2.65 9.39 1.13
N SER A 96 3.02 8.79 0.00
CA SER A 96 3.56 7.44 -0.02
C SER A 96 4.91 7.33 0.68
N SER A 97 5.10 6.21 1.36
CA SER A 97 6.38 5.83 1.98
C SER A 97 7.41 5.26 1.01
N GLN A 98 7.01 4.88 -0.21
CA GLN A 98 7.81 3.96 -1.03
C GLN A 98 7.86 4.28 -2.53
N VAL A 99 7.05 5.23 -3.00
CA VAL A 99 7.04 5.56 -4.42
C VAL A 99 8.18 6.53 -4.76
N PRO A 100 8.94 6.28 -5.84
CA PRO A 100 9.85 7.29 -6.39
C PRO A 100 9.11 8.58 -6.77
N TYR A 101 9.70 9.73 -6.50
CA TYR A 101 9.12 11.03 -6.80
C TYR A 101 10.16 11.97 -7.40
N LYS A 102 9.72 13.14 -7.88
CA LYS A 102 10.58 14.09 -8.61
C LYS A 102 10.45 15.49 -8.05
N ILE A 103 11.56 16.24 -8.14
CA ILE A 103 11.58 17.67 -7.97
C ILE A 103 11.92 18.31 -9.33
N ASP A 104 10.99 19.09 -9.85
CA ASP A 104 11.06 19.66 -11.19
C ASP A 104 11.98 20.87 -11.24
N LEU A 105 12.67 21.01 -12.36
CA LEU A 105 13.60 22.09 -12.67
C LEU A 105 13.18 22.78 -13.97
N THR A 106 13.53 24.03 -14.12
CA THR A 106 13.28 24.81 -15.33
C THR A 106 14.60 25.16 -15.99
N PHE A 107 14.77 24.76 -17.26
CA PHE A 107 15.99 24.96 -18.03
C PHE A 107 15.79 25.97 -19.18
N PRO A 108 16.80 26.79 -19.47
CA PRO A 108 16.84 27.56 -20.71
C PRO A 108 16.97 26.60 -21.91
N PRO A 109 16.63 27.09 -23.14
CA PRO A 109 16.80 26.29 -24.35
C PRO A 109 18.25 25.78 -24.53
N ASN A 110 18.37 24.48 -24.87
CA ASN A 110 19.66 23.77 -25.08
C ASN A 110 20.53 23.65 -23.81
N VAL A 111 19.95 23.78 -22.64
CA VAL A 111 20.55 23.45 -21.35
C VAL A 111 19.74 22.34 -20.73
N SER A 112 20.38 21.37 -20.11
CA SER A 112 19.75 20.23 -19.43
C SER A 112 20.37 20.03 -18.05
N LEU A 113 19.82 19.12 -17.28
CA LEU A 113 20.41 18.70 -16.02
C LEU A 113 21.74 17.96 -16.28
N ASP A 114 22.74 18.19 -15.46
CA ASP A 114 23.96 17.36 -15.42
C ASP A 114 23.66 16.06 -14.64
N GLU A 115 23.60 14.96 -15.38
CA GLU A 115 23.26 13.62 -14.84
C GLU A 115 24.21 13.19 -13.71
N ALA A 116 25.50 13.53 -13.83
CA ALA A 116 26.47 13.16 -12.81
C ALA A 116 26.24 13.90 -11.50
N SER A 117 25.89 15.19 -11.55
CA SER A 117 25.55 15.96 -10.35
C SER A 117 24.23 15.47 -9.72
N ALA A 118 23.24 15.17 -10.54
CA ALA A 118 21.95 14.65 -10.05
C ALA A 118 22.07 13.31 -9.28
N GLY A 119 23.02 12.47 -9.68
CA GLY A 119 23.32 11.17 -9.04
C GLY A 119 24.38 11.22 -7.93
N SER A 120 24.86 12.42 -7.56
CA SER A 120 25.95 12.55 -6.58
C SER A 120 25.46 12.71 -5.14
N PRO A 121 26.14 12.11 -4.15
CA PRO A 121 25.86 12.35 -2.74
C PRO A 121 25.91 13.84 -2.38
N GLY A 122 24.95 14.29 -1.57
CA GLY A 122 24.90 15.67 -1.05
C GLY A 122 24.25 16.70 -1.96
N THR A 123 23.91 16.38 -3.22
CA THR A 123 23.13 17.27 -4.10
C THR A 123 21.67 17.32 -3.72
N VAL A 124 21.12 16.19 -3.27
CA VAL A 124 19.86 16.07 -2.56
C VAL A 124 20.14 15.53 -1.18
N ARG A 125 19.58 16.15 -0.16
CA ARG A 125 19.65 15.69 1.24
C ARG A 125 18.24 15.59 1.78
N ILE A 126 17.97 14.56 2.58
CA ILE A 126 16.64 14.32 3.15
C ILE A 126 16.79 14.18 4.67
N PHE A 127 16.00 14.97 5.39
CA PHE A 127 16.06 15.03 6.84
C PHE A 127 14.72 14.61 7.44
N GLU A 128 14.73 13.67 8.37
CA GLU A 128 13.57 13.35 9.17
C GLU A 128 13.39 14.39 10.27
N VAL A 129 12.16 14.89 10.43
CA VAL A 129 11.83 15.98 11.36
C VAL A 129 10.53 15.71 12.11
N VAL A 130 10.34 16.36 13.24
CA VAL A 130 9.04 16.50 13.89
C VAL A 130 8.44 17.83 13.45
N MET A 131 7.24 17.79 12.88
CA MET A 131 6.49 18.99 12.51
C MET A 131 5.69 19.55 13.68
N GLY A 132 5.31 20.82 13.56
CA GLY A 132 4.38 21.46 14.49
C GLY A 132 3.01 20.77 14.55
N ALA A 133 2.23 21.03 15.57
CA ALA A 133 0.99 20.33 15.92
C ALA A 133 1.15 18.81 16.07
N SER A 134 2.31 18.36 16.52
CA SER A 134 2.61 16.94 16.74
C SER A 134 1.65 16.30 17.73
N LEU A 135 1.20 15.07 17.42
CA LEU A 135 0.38 14.28 18.34
C LEU A 135 1.20 13.55 19.41
N THR A 136 2.50 13.39 19.20
CA THR A 136 3.37 12.53 20.02
C THR A 136 4.51 13.28 20.72
N ASP A 137 4.91 14.46 20.21
CA ASP A 137 5.94 15.29 20.82
C ASP A 137 5.31 16.53 21.48
N ALA A 138 5.42 16.62 22.82
CA ALA A 138 4.80 17.67 23.62
C ALA A 138 5.36 19.07 23.33
N GLU A 139 6.64 19.18 22.95
CA GLU A 139 7.27 20.47 22.62
C GLU A 139 6.77 20.98 21.28
N CYS A 140 6.63 20.06 20.29
CA CYS A 140 6.17 20.38 18.95
C CYS A 140 4.64 20.48 18.84
N SER A 141 3.88 19.98 19.82
CA SER A 141 2.42 20.04 19.83
C SER A 141 1.85 21.47 19.87
N VAL A 142 2.62 22.43 20.39
CA VAL A 142 2.26 23.85 20.54
C VAL A 142 2.87 24.74 19.45
N VAL A 143 3.68 24.16 18.57
CA VAL A 143 4.26 24.84 17.40
C VAL A 143 3.25 24.83 16.28
N ALA A 144 3.23 25.88 15.44
CA ALA A 144 2.28 26.00 14.34
C ALA A 144 2.35 24.82 13.37
N ALA A 145 1.20 24.34 12.94
CA ALA A 145 1.11 23.30 11.91
C ALA A 145 1.80 23.78 10.60
N GLY A 146 2.39 22.84 9.85
CA GLY A 146 3.10 23.13 8.61
C GLY A 146 4.51 23.71 8.77
N THR A 147 4.98 23.91 10.02
CA THR A 147 6.36 24.35 10.30
C THR A 147 7.17 23.21 10.88
N ALA A 148 8.45 23.15 10.56
CA ALA A 148 9.37 22.18 11.18
C ALA A 148 9.74 22.61 12.58
N CYS A 149 9.73 21.68 13.54
CA CYS A 149 9.97 21.96 14.95
C CYS A 149 11.30 21.39 15.42
N LYS A 150 11.61 20.14 15.07
CA LYS A 150 12.74 19.40 15.65
C LYS A 150 13.38 18.46 14.61
N LEU A 151 14.70 18.49 14.52
CA LEU A 151 15.46 17.53 13.73
C LEU A 151 15.48 16.17 14.42
N VAL A 152 15.20 15.10 13.66
CA VAL A 152 15.35 13.71 14.12
C VAL A 152 16.67 13.13 13.60
N GLY A 153 16.91 13.26 12.28
CA GLY A 153 18.15 12.77 11.66
C GLY A 153 18.19 13.02 10.16
N GLU A 154 19.30 12.65 9.53
CA GLU A 154 19.45 12.71 8.08
C GLU A 154 19.47 11.30 7.49
N LEU A 155 18.80 11.10 6.37
CA LEU A 155 18.84 9.85 5.63
C LEU A 155 20.16 9.71 4.86
N THR A 156 20.65 8.48 4.77
CA THR A 156 21.93 8.17 4.15
C THR A 156 21.78 7.85 2.67
N PHE A 157 22.37 8.67 1.81
CA PHE A 157 22.45 8.42 0.37
C PHE A 157 23.12 7.06 0.07
N GLY A 158 22.54 6.30 -0.86
CA GLY A 158 22.98 4.95 -1.22
C GLY A 158 22.57 3.85 -0.26
N VAL A 159 21.92 4.19 0.86
CA VAL A 159 21.39 3.25 1.87
C VAL A 159 19.88 3.39 2.04
N ASP A 160 19.40 4.61 2.17
CA ASP A 160 17.98 4.90 2.39
C ASP A 160 17.31 5.40 1.10
N PHE A 161 18.06 6.09 0.25
CA PHE A 161 17.62 6.57 -1.05
C PHE A 161 18.80 6.77 -2.02
N VAL A 162 18.47 6.89 -3.29
CA VAL A 162 19.38 7.38 -4.35
C VAL A 162 18.66 8.43 -5.20
N THR A 163 19.43 9.18 -5.99
CA THR A 163 18.89 10.17 -6.92
C THR A 163 19.46 9.99 -8.31
N GLN A 164 18.69 10.43 -9.31
CA GLN A 164 19.13 10.44 -10.71
C GLN A 164 18.43 11.54 -11.50
N ALA A 165 19.00 11.91 -12.64
CA ALA A 165 18.32 12.78 -13.60
C ALA A 165 17.13 12.06 -14.25
N SER A 166 16.01 12.79 -14.43
CA SER A 166 14.82 12.28 -15.09
C SER A 166 14.15 13.39 -15.90
N GLY A 167 14.61 13.58 -17.15
CA GLY A 167 14.23 14.74 -17.96
C GLY A 167 14.68 16.05 -17.30
N ASP A 168 13.76 16.97 -17.15
CA ASP A 168 13.99 18.27 -16.50
C ASP A 168 13.71 18.19 -14.97
N ALA A 169 13.99 17.07 -14.33
CA ALA A 169 13.77 16.85 -12.91
C ALA A 169 14.87 16.00 -12.26
N VAL A 170 15.02 16.12 -10.94
CA VAL A 170 15.76 15.15 -10.11
C VAL A 170 14.77 14.15 -9.56
N ALA A 171 14.92 12.87 -9.92
CA ALA A 171 14.17 11.78 -9.32
C ALA A 171 14.84 11.33 -8.02
N ILE A 172 14.02 11.15 -6.97
CA ILE A 172 14.41 10.56 -5.68
C ILE A 172 13.78 9.16 -5.62
N ILE A 173 14.61 8.15 -5.40
CA ILE A 173 14.23 6.74 -5.39
C ILE A 173 14.52 6.18 -4.01
N PRO A 174 13.50 5.89 -3.19
CA PRO A 174 13.67 5.22 -1.91
C PRO A 174 14.28 3.83 -2.11
N LEU A 175 15.27 3.47 -1.30
CA LEU A 175 15.81 2.11 -1.17
C LEU A 175 15.26 1.39 0.05
N LYS A 176 14.61 2.14 0.93
CA LYS A 176 13.80 1.68 2.06
C LYS A 176 12.57 2.56 2.16
N PRO A 177 11.46 2.03 2.67
CA PRO A 177 10.28 2.86 2.94
C PRO A 177 10.62 3.97 3.92
N PHE A 178 10.11 5.17 3.68
CA PHE A 178 10.04 6.21 4.69
C PHE A 178 9.15 5.74 5.85
N THR A 179 9.41 6.19 7.05
CA THR A 179 8.64 5.80 8.23
C THR A 179 7.22 6.35 8.15
N ALA A 180 6.22 5.48 8.20
CA ALA A 180 4.82 5.89 8.18
C ALA A 180 4.48 6.85 9.33
N GLY A 181 3.82 7.96 9.02
CA GLY A 181 3.47 9.01 9.98
C GLY A 181 4.59 10.00 10.29
N SER A 182 5.84 9.76 9.85
CA SER A 182 6.96 10.70 9.97
C SER A 182 6.93 11.78 8.88
N SER A 183 7.62 12.89 9.14
CA SER A 183 7.77 14.00 8.18
C SER A 183 9.22 14.16 7.78
N TYR A 184 9.44 14.56 6.54
CA TYR A 184 10.76 14.70 5.93
C TYR A 184 10.90 16.04 5.24
N ILE A 185 12.11 16.61 5.27
CA ILE A 185 12.46 17.80 4.50
C ILE A 185 13.45 17.38 3.42
N ASN A 186 13.06 17.61 2.17
CA ASN A 186 13.93 17.50 1.00
C ASN A 186 14.69 18.80 0.82
N ILE A 187 16.01 18.72 0.67
CA ILE A 187 16.89 19.84 0.40
C ILE A 187 17.61 19.60 -0.93
N LEU A 188 17.49 20.54 -1.85
CA LEU A 188 18.38 20.65 -3.01
C LEU A 188 19.51 21.62 -2.68
N THR A 189 20.75 21.25 -3.06
CA THR A 189 21.93 22.07 -2.76
C THR A 189 22.55 22.66 -4.02
N THR A 190 23.43 23.65 -3.84
CA THR A 190 24.28 24.26 -4.90
C THR A 190 25.19 23.23 -5.61
N GLY A 191 25.26 22.00 -5.09
CA GLY A 191 25.92 20.86 -5.75
C GLY A 191 25.26 20.41 -7.03
N LEU A 192 23.95 20.67 -7.18
CA LEU A 192 23.16 20.33 -8.37
C LEU A 192 23.51 21.30 -9.52
N LYS A 193 23.82 20.77 -10.70
CA LYS A 193 24.37 21.55 -11.82
C LYS A 193 23.61 21.31 -13.12
N ASP A 194 23.69 22.32 -13.99
CA ASP A 194 23.25 22.19 -15.37
C ASP A 194 24.39 21.66 -16.28
N SER A 195 24.07 21.34 -17.54
CA SER A 195 24.98 20.79 -18.54
C SER A 195 26.15 21.75 -18.92
N LEU A 196 26.14 22.99 -18.48
CA LEU A 196 27.23 23.97 -18.61
C LEU A 196 28.09 24.01 -17.34
N GLY A 197 27.84 23.17 -16.33
CA GLY A 197 28.56 23.08 -15.06
C GLY A 197 28.21 24.19 -14.06
N ARG A 198 27.15 24.96 -14.30
CA ARG A 198 26.67 26.02 -13.40
C ARG A 198 25.72 25.41 -12.36
N SER A 199 25.75 25.94 -11.14
CA SER A 199 24.75 25.53 -10.13
C SER A 199 23.35 25.94 -10.57
N ILE A 200 22.38 25.08 -10.28
CA ILE A 200 20.95 25.41 -10.36
C ILE A 200 20.66 26.48 -9.30
N GLU A 201 19.82 27.46 -9.63
CA GLU A 201 19.45 28.54 -8.72
C GLU A 201 18.04 28.37 -8.15
N PRO A 202 17.71 28.98 -7.00
CA PRO A 202 16.32 29.09 -6.53
C PRO A 202 15.45 29.76 -7.59
N SER A 203 14.16 29.43 -7.67
CA SER A 203 13.21 30.29 -8.38
C SER A 203 13.09 31.66 -7.68
N SER A 204 12.64 32.67 -8.41
CA SER A 204 12.42 34.01 -7.81
C SER A 204 11.42 33.96 -6.65
N THR A 205 10.41 33.13 -6.73
CA THR A 205 9.43 32.90 -5.65
C THR A 205 10.10 32.28 -4.44
N TYR A 206 10.90 31.21 -4.63
CA TYR A 206 11.61 30.57 -3.52
C TYR A 206 12.61 31.50 -2.87
N ALA A 207 13.42 32.19 -3.66
CA ALA A 207 14.38 33.18 -3.15
C ALA A 207 13.71 34.26 -2.30
N SER A 208 12.51 34.71 -2.67
CA SER A 208 11.76 35.68 -1.88
C SER A 208 11.26 35.15 -0.54
N VAL A 209 10.79 33.90 -0.48
CA VAL A 209 10.25 33.30 0.75
C VAL A 209 11.32 32.74 1.67
N SER A 210 12.54 32.49 1.17
CA SER A 210 13.68 32.06 2.00
C SER A 210 14.37 33.22 2.74
N GLU A 211 14.09 34.48 2.34
CA GLU A 211 14.59 35.66 3.04
C GLU A 211 13.98 35.80 4.44
N GLU A 212 14.74 36.42 5.36
CA GLU A 212 14.26 36.69 6.73
C GLU A 212 13.39 37.95 6.83
N ALA A 213 13.53 38.88 5.86
CA ALA A 213 12.75 40.09 5.84
C ALA A 213 11.27 39.78 5.63
N PRO A 214 10.35 40.22 6.52
CA PRO A 214 8.95 39.83 6.44
C PRO A 214 8.27 40.29 5.16
N LEU A 215 7.55 39.40 4.50
CA LEU A 215 6.73 39.67 3.34
C LEU A 215 5.41 40.39 3.71
N ILE A 216 4.59 40.75 2.72
CA ILE A 216 3.49 41.70 2.92
C ILE A 216 2.16 41.01 3.25
N THR A 217 1.82 39.92 2.57
CA THR A 217 0.52 39.30 2.73
C THR A 217 0.58 38.10 3.72
N GLU A 218 -0.54 37.82 4.37
CA GLU A 218 -0.64 36.70 5.33
C GLU A 218 -0.25 35.35 4.71
N ALA A 219 -0.68 35.08 3.48
CA ALA A 219 -0.30 33.85 2.76
C ALA A 219 1.20 33.79 2.47
N GLN A 220 1.83 34.92 2.10
CA GLN A 220 3.28 35.00 1.89
C GLN A 220 4.05 34.79 3.20
N LEU A 221 3.57 35.41 4.30
CA LEU A 221 4.17 35.23 5.64
C LEU A 221 4.05 33.78 6.12
N GLY A 222 2.92 33.12 5.87
CA GLY A 222 2.73 31.70 6.19
C GLY A 222 3.72 30.83 5.42
N LEU A 223 3.87 31.01 4.13
CA LEU A 223 4.82 30.28 3.29
C LEU A 223 6.27 30.58 3.69
N GLN A 224 6.61 31.85 3.95
CA GLN A 224 7.91 32.26 4.45
C GLN A 224 8.25 31.61 5.79
N GLY A 225 7.30 31.59 6.72
CA GLY A 225 7.45 30.93 8.01
C GLY A 225 7.72 29.43 7.89
N ALA A 226 7.01 28.73 7.00
CA ALA A 226 7.22 27.32 6.71
C ALA A 226 8.63 27.08 6.13
N VAL A 227 9.00 27.75 5.03
CA VAL A 227 10.31 27.58 4.36
C VAL A 227 11.46 27.90 5.32
N ASN A 228 11.41 29.04 6.03
CA ASN A 228 12.45 29.38 7.00
C ASN A 228 12.53 28.35 8.14
N SER A 229 11.43 27.77 8.60
CA SER A 229 11.46 26.71 9.61
C SER A 229 12.17 25.45 9.10
N TYR A 230 11.94 25.05 7.83
CA TYR A 230 12.61 23.92 7.19
C TYR A 230 14.11 24.12 7.12
N GLU A 231 14.54 25.28 6.58
CA GLU A 231 15.97 25.58 6.48
C GLU A 231 16.64 25.68 7.84
N ASN A 232 16.02 26.38 8.81
CA ASN A 232 16.59 26.56 10.14
C ASN A 232 16.76 25.23 10.90
N VAL A 233 15.77 24.30 10.81
CA VAL A 233 15.89 23.03 11.48
C VAL A 233 16.99 22.16 10.88
N VAL A 234 17.16 22.21 9.54
CA VAL A 234 18.19 21.46 8.83
C VAL A 234 19.58 22.06 9.09
N VAL A 235 19.73 23.36 9.07
CA VAL A 235 21.00 24.06 9.39
C VAL A 235 21.42 23.82 10.82
N SER A 236 20.49 23.55 11.74
CA SER A 236 20.81 23.22 13.14
C SER A 236 21.61 21.92 13.29
N SER A 237 21.69 21.06 12.24
CA SER A 237 22.57 19.90 12.20
C SER A 237 24.06 20.27 12.25
N GLY A 238 24.41 21.47 11.75
CA GLY A 238 25.77 21.95 11.63
C GLY A 238 26.52 21.47 10.39
N ASP A 239 25.90 20.61 9.56
CA ASP A 239 26.53 19.97 8.41
C ASP A 239 26.16 20.61 7.07
N ILE A 240 25.31 21.63 7.08
CA ILE A 240 24.88 22.38 5.90
C ILE A 240 24.68 23.86 6.29
N SER A 241 25.04 24.77 5.41
CA SER A 241 24.78 26.19 5.57
C SER A 241 23.54 26.63 4.76
N LYS A 242 22.94 27.74 5.16
CA LYS A 242 21.79 28.31 4.44
C LYS A 242 22.16 28.67 2.99
N ASP A 243 23.40 29.14 2.77
CA ASP A 243 23.90 29.49 1.45
C ASP A 243 24.07 28.29 0.49
N ASP A 244 24.12 27.08 1.02
CA ASP A 244 24.17 25.87 0.21
C ASP A 244 22.79 25.40 -0.27
N ILE A 245 21.70 25.91 0.31
CA ILE A 245 20.32 25.48 0.03
C ILE A 245 19.76 26.30 -1.15
N ILE A 246 19.34 25.61 -2.20
CA ILE A 246 18.64 26.22 -3.34
C ILE A 246 17.14 25.95 -3.32
N PHE A 247 16.70 24.96 -2.55
CA PHE A 247 15.29 24.62 -2.37
C PHE A 247 15.08 23.72 -1.16
N SER A 248 13.97 23.93 -0.47
CA SER A 248 13.46 23.01 0.57
C SER A 248 11.97 22.75 0.38
N SER A 249 11.55 21.52 0.66
CA SER A 249 10.13 21.15 0.73
C SER A 249 9.92 20.12 1.81
N ALA A 250 8.77 20.17 2.47
CA ALA A 250 8.37 19.15 3.42
C ALA A 250 7.41 18.14 2.78
N MET A 251 7.52 16.88 3.22
CA MET A 251 6.58 15.82 2.94
C MET A 251 6.30 15.01 4.20
N THR A 252 5.04 14.81 4.54
CA THR A 252 4.60 13.94 5.65
C THR A 252 4.11 12.64 5.05
N ILE A 253 4.64 11.53 5.54
CA ILE A 253 4.21 10.20 5.13
C ILE A 253 2.89 9.85 5.82
N GLN A 254 1.97 9.27 5.06
CA GLN A 254 0.67 8.87 5.61
C GLN A 254 0.81 7.84 6.72
N SER A 255 -0.19 7.79 7.58
CA SER A 255 -0.24 6.80 8.66
C SER A 255 -0.69 5.43 8.14
N ALA A 256 -0.05 4.35 8.58
CA ALA A 256 -0.40 2.99 8.19
C ALA A 256 -1.08 2.20 9.33
N GLY A 257 -0.49 2.23 10.54
CA GLY A 257 -0.91 1.40 11.66
C GLY A 257 -2.12 1.83 12.49
N PRO A 258 -2.42 3.14 12.67
CA PRO A 258 -3.39 3.61 13.66
C PRO A 258 -4.79 3.03 13.53
N VAL A 259 -5.31 2.89 12.30
CA VAL A 259 -6.68 2.39 12.08
C VAL A 259 -6.81 0.91 12.45
N LEU A 260 -5.90 0.06 11.98
CA LEU A 260 -5.90 -1.37 12.35
C LEU A 260 -5.58 -1.58 13.84
N GLY A 261 -4.72 -0.75 14.42
CA GLY A 261 -4.46 -0.73 15.85
C GLY A 261 -5.72 -0.39 16.67
N THR A 262 -6.52 0.57 16.19
CA THR A 262 -7.81 0.90 16.79
C THR A 262 -8.80 -0.27 16.68
N ILE A 263 -8.84 -0.98 15.55
CA ILE A 263 -9.67 -2.19 15.41
C ILE A 263 -9.28 -3.25 16.43
N LYS A 264 -7.98 -3.50 16.64
CA LYS A 264 -7.54 -4.41 17.71
C LYS A 264 -8.05 -3.97 19.08
N GLN A 265 -8.02 -2.67 19.39
CA GLN A 265 -8.54 -2.13 20.63
C GLN A 265 -10.08 -2.30 20.76
N LEU A 266 -10.81 -2.06 19.67
CA LEU A 266 -12.26 -2.27 19.63
C LEU A 266 -12.63 -3.75 19.84
N LEU A 267 -11.90 -4.67 19.19
CA LEU A 267 -12.04 -6.10 19.38
C LEU A 267 -11.74 -6.51 20.84
N ALA A 268 -10.67 -5.99 21.43
CA ALA A 268 -10.39 -6.21 22.84
C ALA A 268 -11.48 -5.61 23.76
N GLY A 269 -12.03 -4.46 23.40
CA GLY A 269 -13.15 -3.83 24.09
C GLY A 269 -14.42 -4.68 24.08
N SER A 270 -14.65 -5.49 23.05
CA SER A 270 -15.80 -6.40 22.97
C SER A 270 -15.84 -7.45 24.09
N LEU A 271 -14.68 -7.74 24.71
CA LEU A 271 -14.57 -8.71 25.83
C LEU A 271 -15.36 -8.29 27.09
N ILE A 272 -15.73 -7.02 27.20
CA ILE A 272 -16.54 -6.52 28.31
C ILE A 272 -17.99 -7.05 28.24
N ASN A 273 -18.49 -7.29 27.02
CA ASN A 273 -19.84 -7.81 26.81
C ASN A 273 -19.79 -9.17 26.10
N PRO A 274 -20.14 -10.28 26.79
CA PRO A 274 -20.08 -11.62 26.21
C PRO A 274 -20.89 -11.80 24.91
N ALA A 275 -21.90 -10.95 24.67
CA ALA A 275 -22.72 -11.01 23.45
C ALA A 275 -22.03 -10.44 22.20
N THR A 276 -20.97 -9.65 22.40
CA THR A 276 -20.23 -8.99 21.32
C THR A 276 -18.87 -9.63 21.04
N ILE A 277 -18.49 -10.62 21.83
CA ILE A 277 -17.20 -11.32 21.65
C ILE A 277 -17.26 -12.15 20.35
N PRO A 278 -16.35 -11.94 19.41
CA PRO A 278 -16.19 -12.86 18.30
C PRO A 278 -15.90 -14.27 18.82
N LYS A 279 -16.62 -15.25 18.35
CA LYS A 279 -16.39 -16.67 18.70
C LYS A 279 -16.63 -17.54 17.49
N ILE A 280 -15.83 -18.57 17.36
CA ILE A 280 -16.03 -19.58 16.34
C ILE A 280 -17.04 -20.61 16.89
N THR A 281 -18.16 -20.74 16.21
CA THR A 281 -19.18 -21.77 16.49
C THR A 281 -18.98 -22.92 15.49
N VAL A 282 -18.60 -24.06 16.00
CA VAL A 282 -18.44 -25.30 15.21
C VAL A 282 -19.82 -25.90 14.91
N THR A 283 -20.04 -26.26 13.66
CA THR A 283 -21.25 -27.00 13.26
C THR A 283 -21.10 -28.47 13.67
N GLU A 284 -21.97 -28.93 14.53
CA GLU A 284 -21.96 -30.34 14.97
C GLU A 284 -22.40 -31.26 13.82
N SER A 285 -21.69 -32.36 13.65
CA SER A 285 -22.02 -33.46 12.71
C SER A 285 -21.95 -34.79 13.43
N ASP A 286 -22.89 -35.67 13.13
CA ASP A 286 -22.90 -37.02 13.68
C ASP A 286 -21.88 -37.96 13.00
N GLU A 287 -21.34 -37.55 11.84
CA GLU A 287 -20.37 -38.31 11.05
C GLU A 287 -19.09 -37.50 10.87
N VAL A 288 -17.93 -38.15 10.94
CA VAL A 288 -16.63 -37.55 10.64
C VAL A 288 -16.49 -37.49 9.12
N GLU A 289 -16.39 -36.30 8.58
CA GLU A 289 -16.03 -36.06 7.18
C GLU A 289 -14.51 -35.81 7.10
N THR A 290 -13.82 -36.51 6.21
CA THR A 290 -12.39 -36.25 5.99
C THR A 290 -12.17 -35.22 4.91
N VAL A 291 -10.99 -34.57 4.89
CA VAL A 291 -10.62 -33.64 3.79
C VAL A 291 -10.65 -34.36 2.44
N LYS A 292 -10.25 -35.63 2.39
CA LYS A 292 -10.33 -36.46 1.18
C LYS A 292 -11.76 -36.63 0.70
N ASP A 293 -12.72 -36.93 1.62
CA ASP A 293 -14.14 -37.08 1.29
C ASP A 293 -14.73 -35.77 0.80
N PHE A 294 -14.45 -34.68 1.51
CA PHE A 294 -14.93 -33.33 1.15
C PHE A 294 -14.47 -32.91 -0.24
N LEU A 295 -13.16 -33.10 -0.55
CA LEU A 295 -12.59 -32.78 -1.86
C LEU A 295 -12.87 -33.83 -2.94
N LYS A 296 -13.49 -34.97 -2.55
CA LYS A 296 -13.78 -36.10 -3.44
C LYS A 296 -12.52 -36.61 -4.16
N PHE A 297 -11.40 -36.65 -3.47
CA PHE A 297 -10.16 -37.16 -4.03
C PHE A 297 -10.24 -38.65 -4.35
N PRO A 298 -9.62 -39.12 -5.43
CA PRO A 298 -9.59 -40.52 -5.79
C PRO A 298 -8.76 -41.33 -4.78
N ASP A 299 -9.05 -42.62 -4.72
CA ASP A 299 -8.44 -43.59 -3.79
C ASP A 299 -7.06 -44.02 -4.27
N ILE A 300 -6.13 -43.12 -4.29
CA ILE A 300 -4.71 -43.33 -4.65
C ILE A 300 -3.78 -42.85 -3.53
N ALA A 301 -2.56 -43.42 -3.52
CA ALA A 301 -1.58 -43.19 -2.45
C ALA A 301 -1.26 -41.68 -2.22
N THR A 302 -1.27 -40.87 -3.27
CA THR A 302 -0.98 -39.46 -3.19
C THR A 302 -1.98 -38.70 -2.30
N PHE A 303 -3.25 -39.10 -2.29
CA PHE A 303 -4.30 -38.44 -1.52
C PHE A 303 -4.65 -39.15 -0.21
N ALA A 304 -4.03 -40.31 0.05
CA ALA A 304 -4.29 -41.07 1.25
C ALA A 304 -4.05 -40.29 2.57
N PRO A 305 -3.04 -39.39 2.71
CA PRO A 305 -2.86 -38.63 3.93
C PRO A 305 -4.02 -37.69 4.30
N PHE A 306 -4.86 -37.29 3.33
CA PHE A 306 -6.05 -36.50 3.58
C PHE A 306 -7.20 -37.26 4.27
N ASP A 307 -7.16 -38.61 4.27
CA ASP A 307 -8.06 -39.43 5.08
C ASP A 307 -7.80 -39.31 6.57
N ALA A 308 -6.59 -38.91 6.96
CA ALA A 308 -6.21 -38.72 8.36
C ALA A 308 -6.49 -37.30 8.88
N VAL A 309 -7.23 -36.51 8.11
CA VAL A 309 -7.55 -35.11 8.42
C VAL A 309 -9.07 -34.93 8.45
N GLU A 310 -9.63 -34.68 9.63
CA GLU A 310 -11.03 -34.35 9.82
C GLU A 310 -11.34 -32.97 9.27
N TYR A 311 -12.42 -32.79 8.51
CA TYR A 311 -12.95 -31.55 7.99
C TYR A 311 -14.20 -31.13 8.78
N ILE A 312 -14.22 -29.87 9.22
CA ILE A 312 -15.28 -29.35 10.08
C ILE A 312 -15.69 -27.97 9.58
N LYS A 313 -16.98 -27.70 9.56
CA LYS A 313 -17.55 -26.40 9.28
C LYS A 313 -17.82 -25.64 10.56
N GLY A 314 -17.64 -24.34 10.49
CA GLY A 314 -17.98 -23.42 11.56
C GLY A 314 -18.37 -22.06 10.99
N GLU A 315 -18.65 -21.14 11.89
CA GLU A 315 -18.96 -19.75 11.53
C GLU A 315 -18.43 -18.80 12.60
N ILE A 316 -18.16 -17.56 12.20
CA ILE A 316 -17.79 -16.46 13.08
C ILE A 316 -18.48 -15.19 12.61
N THR A 317 -18.97 -14.36 13.55
CA THR A 317 -19.54 -13.04 13.21
C THR A 317 -18.50 -11.96 13.50
N LEU A 318 -18.16 -11.16 12.48
CA LEU A 318 -17.16 -10.10 12.55
C LEU A 318 -17.73 -8.76 12.02
N PRO A 319 -17.20 -7.61 12.49
CA PRO A 319 -17.56 -6.31 11.94
C PRO A 319 -17.11 -6.17 10.48
N MET A 320 -18.00 -5.74 9.61
CA MET A 320 -17.73 -5.35 8.24
C MET A 320 -17.66 -3.82 8.16
N TYR A 321 -16.50 -3.29 7.80
CA TYR A 321 -16.27 -1.85 7.66
C TYR A 321 -16.46 -1.37 6.22
N LEU A 322 -16.32 -2.28 5.22
CA LEU A 322 -16.67 -1.98 3.83
C LEU A 322 -18.17 -1.70 3.70
N GLY A 323 -18.51 -0.72 2.91
CA GLY A 323 -19.91 -0.38 2.63
C GLY A 323 -20.60 -1.45 1.77
N THR A 324 -21.94 -1.49 1.84
CA THR A 324 -22.76 -2.35 0.99
C THR A 324 -23.02 -1.66 -0.35
N PRO A 325 -22.75 -2.31 -1.50
CA PRO A 325 -23.07 -1.74 -2.80
C PRO A 325 -24.60 -1.62 -2.98
N THR A 326 -25.01 -0.53 -3.64
CA THR A 326 -26.43 -0.24 -3.87
C THR A 326 -26.89 -0.56 -5.30
N GLY A 327 -26.02 -1.17 -6.12
CA GLY A 327 -26.29 -1.53 -7.50
C GLY A 327 -25.37 -2.64 -8.00
N LYS A 328 -25.60 -3.07 -9.24
CA LYS A 328 -24.79 -4.07 -9.92
C LYS A 328 -23.71 -3.40 -10.77
N GLY A 329 -22.59 -4.09 -10.97
CA GLY A 329 -21.44 -3.60 -11.72
C GLY A 329 -20.41 -2.88 -10.83
N ILE A 330 -19.13 -2.93 -11.25
CA ILE A 330 -17.96 -2.53 -10.43
C ILE A 330 -18.06 -1.10 -9.89
N SER A 331 -18.62 -0.17 -10.64
CA SER A 331 -18.79 1.22 -10.18
C SER A 331 -19.69 1.37 -8.92
N ALA A 332 -20.56 0.41 -8.65
CA ALA A 332 -21.37 0.41 -7.42
C ALA A 332 -20.53 0.17 -6.16
N LEU A 333 -19.31 -0.34 -6.31
CA LEU A 333 -18.36 -0.50 -5.21
C LEU A 333 -17.59 0.79 -4.87
N ASN A 334 -17.55 1.79 -5.75
CA ASN A 334 -16.61 2.91 -5.64
C ASN A 334 -16.76 3.75 -4.35
N ASP A 335 -17.94 3.77 -3.71
CA ASP A 335 -18.18 4.47 -2.44
C ASP A 335 -18.23 3.53 -1.22
N THR A 336 -17.78 2.28 -1.37
CA THR A 336 -17.80 1.28 -0.28
C THR A 336 -16.54 1.26 0.57
N TYR A 337 -15.62 2.22 0.39
CA TYR A 337 -14.42 2.35 1.24
C TYR A 337 -14.78 2.70 2.69
N TRP A 338 -13.85 2.47 3.60
CA TRP A 338 -14.03 2.68 5.03
C TRP A 338 -14.23 4.15 5.37
N LYS A 339 -15.13 4.41 6.31
CA LYS A 339 -15.43 5.75 6.85
C LYS A 339 -15.20 5.77 8.34
N ALA A 340 -14.81 6.93 8.85
CA ALA A 340 -14.67 7.13 10.29
C ALA A 340 -16.03 7.20 10.98
N MET A 341 -16.09 6.66 12.18
CA MET A 341 -17.27 6.75 13.05
C MET A 341 -17.44 8.15 13.59
N CYS A 342 -16.34 8.78 14.02
CA CYS A 342 -16.34 10.11 14.64
C CYS A 342 -15.98 11.19 13.61
N SER A 343 -16.23 12.45 13.95
CA SER A 343 -15.75 13.60 13.19
C SER A 343 -14.27 13.83 13.43
N SER A 344 -13.56 14.29 12.40
CA SER A 344 -12.17 14.68 12.55
C SER A 344 -12.00 15.80 13.56
N PRO A 345 -11.14 15.66 14.57
CA PRO A 345 -10.81 16.75 15.50
C PRO A 345 -10.28 18.00 14.79
N VAL A 346 -9.63 17.83 13.62
CA VAL A 346 -9.16 18.96 12.80
C VAL A 346 -10.34 19.74 12.26
N ALA A 347 -11.38 19.06 11.73
CA ALA A 347 -12.60 19.72 11.25
C ALA A 347 -13.33 20.46 12.38
N VAL A 348 -13.42 19.85 13.55
CA VAL A 348 -14.05 20.49 14.73
C VAL A 348 -13.28 21.74 15.15
N LEU A 349 -11.96 21.69 15.19
CA LEU A 349 -11.13 22.86 15.52
C LEU A 349 -11.24 23.97 14.47
N ASN A 350 -11.28 23.62 13.19
CA ASN A 350 -11.47 24.58 12.11
C ASN A 350 -12.83 25.30 12.22
N GLN A 351 -13.91 24.58 12.54
CA GLN A 351 -15.23 25.18 12.77
C GLN A 351 -15.23 26.11 13.98
N LEU A 352 -14.61 25.69 15.09
CA LEU A 352 -14.48 26.54 16.29
C LEU A 352 -13.70 27.83 15.99
N ALA A 353 -12.63 27.74 15.18
CA ALA A 353 -11.84 28.90 14.77
C ALA A 353 -12.65 29.83 13.85
N ALA A 354 -13.45 29.30 12.94
CA ALA A 354 -14.35 30.05 12.07
C ALA A 354 -15.42 30.81 12.89
N ASP A 355 -16.03 30.15 13.84
CA ASP A 355 -17.02 30.77 14.74
C ASP A 355 -16.39 31.84 15.61
N GLN A 356 -15.16 31.62 16.11
CA GLN A 356 -14.44 32.64 16.88
C GLN A 356 -14.14 33.90 16.04
N LYS A 357 -13.75 33.71 14.78
CA LYS A 357 -13.53 34.82 13.85
C LYS A 357 -14.82 35.64 13.63
N LEU A 358 -15.96 34.98 13.46
CA LEU A 358 -17.26 35.67 13.35
C LEU A 358 -17.59 36.50 14.61
N ARG A 359 -17.28 35.96 15.80
CA ARG A 359 -17.46 36.70 17.08
C ARG A 359 -16.54 37.91 17.13
N ASP A 360 -15.27 37.77 16.74
CA ASP A 360 -14.30 38.87 16.74
C ASP A 360 -14.69 39.99 15.75
N GLU A 361 -15.37 39.62 14.65
CA GLU A 361 -15.95 40.55 13.65
C GLU A 361 -17.29 41.16 14.07
N GLY A 362 -17.87 40.72 15.19
CA GLY A 362 -19.19 41.17 15.64
C GLY A 362 -20.35 40.62 14.80
N LYS A 363 -20.20 39.44 14.21
CA LYS A 363 -21.16 38.74 13.34
C LYS A 363 -21.68 37.47 14.00
N GLU A 364 -21.99 37.52 15.27
CA GLU A 364 -22.44 36.34 16.03
C GLU A 364 -23.78 35.75 15.47
N GLU A 365 -24.59 36.56 14.79
CA GLU A 365 -25.81 36.10 14.12
C GLU A 365 -25.57 35.18 12.92
N ASP A 366 -24.36 35.20 12.35
CA ASP A 366 -24.00 34.33 11.24
C ASP A 366 -23.51 32.96 11.73
N ILE A 367 -23.33 32.75 13.04
CA ILE A 367 -22.92 31.48 13.61
C ILE A 367 -24.08 30.49 13.59
N ASP A 368 -23.90 29.37 12.89
CA ASP A 368 -24.86 28.27 12.91
C ASP A 368 -24.61 27.33 14.11
N ALA A 369 -25.30 27.53 15.20
CA ALA A 369 -25.17 26.69 16.39
C ALA A 369 -25.53 25.22 16.14
N THR A 370 -26.24 24.89 15.07
CA THR A 370 -26.61 23.51 14.73
C THR A 370 -25.47 22.71 14.11
N MET A 371 -24.34 23.34 13.78
CA MET A 371 -23.13 22.63 13.35
C MET A 371 -22.63 21.64 14.39
N PHE A 372 -22.82 21.92 15.66
CA PHE A 372 -22.44 21.06 16.79
C PHE A 372 -23.58 20.18 17.32
N ASP A 373 -24.64 19.96 16.52
CA ASP A 373 -25.64 18.95 16.84
C ASP A 373 -24.99 17.57 16.87
N GLU A 374 -25.16 16.86 17.99
CA GLU A 374 -24.56 15.54 18.21
C GLU A 374 -25.22 14.47 17.34
N GLY A 375 -24.40 13.62 16.76
CA GLY A 375 -24.82 12.45 16.01
C GLY A 375 -25.03 11.21 16.89
N PRO A 376 -25.43 10.09 16.29
CA PRO A 376 -25.76 8.87 17.04
C PRO A 376 -24.57 8.19 17.73
N TYR A 377 -23.34 8.54 17.38
CA TYR A 377 -22.12 7.91 17.90
C TYR A 377 -21.37 8.79 18.92
N GLU A 378 -21.94 9.94 19.34
CA GLU A 378 -21.26 10.88 20.24
C GLU A 378 -20.72 10.22 21.52
N ASP A 379 -21.59 9.49 22.22
CA ASP A 379 -21.20 8.79 23.46
C ASP A 379 -20.05 7.80 23.23
N VAL A 380 -20.06 7.08 22.11
CA VAL A 380 -19.01 6.10 21.77
C VAL A 380 -17.71 6.82 21.41
N CYS A 381 -17.78 7.88 20.63
CA CYS A 381 -16.61 8.68 20.26
C CYS A 381 -15.90 9.24 21.50
N GLN A 382 -16.65 9.82 22.43
CA GLN A 382 -16.10 10.35 23.69
C GLN A 382 -15.54 9.27 24.62
N GLN A 383 -16.15 8.08 24.64
CA GLN A 383 -15.62 6.95 25.41
C GLN A 383 -14.28 6.45 24.88
N ILE A 384 -14.08 6.48 23.56
CA ILE A 384 -12.81 6.09 22.93
C ILE A 384 -11.74 7.14 23.24
N ASN A 385 -12.05 8.40 23.01
CA ASN A 385 -11.18 9.53 23.31
C ASN A 385 -12.03 10.79 23.52
N ALA A 386 -11.89 11.46 24.66
CA ALA A 386 -12.63 12.68 25.00
C ALA A 386 -12.47 13.87 24.02
N ARG A 387 -11.56 13.75 23.04
CA ARG A 387 -11.39 14.75 21.96
C ARG A 387 -12.16 14.37 20.68
N LEU A 388 -12.71 13.15 20.61
CA LEU A 388 -13.50 12.70 19.47
C LEU A 388 -14.98 13.02 19.74
N HIS A 389 -15.61 13.58 18.73
CA HIS A 389 -17.02 13.92 18.73
C HIS A 389 -17.70 13.37 17.48
N ASP A 390 -18.99 13.22 17.52
CA ASP A 390 -19.80 12.92 16.34
C ASP A 390 -20.66 14.14 16.00
N TYR A 391 -20.12 15.04 15.15
CA TYR A 391 -20.79 16.21 14.59
C TYR A 391 -21.00 16.04 13.08
N PRO A 392 -22.10 15.41 12.64
CA PRO A 392 -22.28 15.02 11.24
C PRO A 392 -22.28 16.17 10.23
N LYS A 393 -22.57 17.41 10.68
CA LYS A 393 -22.58 18.60 9.83
C LYS A 393 -21.19 19.22 9.65
N ILE A 394 -20.26 18.96 10.58
CA ILE A 394 -18.90 19.51 10.55
C ILE A 394 -18.01 18.66 9.64
N ASP A 395 -17.99 17.33 9.86
CA ASP A 395 -17.20 16.41 9.05
C ASP A 395 -18.13 15.48 8.26
N ILE A 396 -18.35 15.82 7.01
CA ILE A 396 -19.24 15.06 6.11
C ILE A 396 -18.52 13.96 5.34
N THR A 397 -17.20 14.07 5.19
CA THR A 397 -16.35 13.13 4.42
C THR A 397 -16.01 11.89 5.22
N ARG A 398 -15.77 12.06 6.51
CA ARG A 398 -15.46 10.98 7.44
C ARG A 398 -14.22 10.18 7.02
N HIS A 399 -13.16 10.88 6.63
CA HIS A 399 -11.91 10.21 6.28
C HIS A 399 -11.23 9.61 7.53
N LEU A 400 -10.65 8.41 7.35
CA LEU A 400 -9.84 7.75 8.36
C LEU A 400 -8.40 8.27 8.27
N THR A 401 -7.94 8.92 9.33
CA THR A 401 -6.62 9.53 9.45
C THR A 401 -5.98 9.19 10.79
N LYS A 402 -4.71 9.55 10.98
CA LYS A 402 -4.07 9.49 12.31
C LYS A 402 -4.78 10.31 13.38
N TYR A 403 -5.55 11.33 12.99
CA TYR A 403 -6.34 12.16 13.90
C TYR A 403 -7.70 11.55 14.22
N ASN A 404 -8.23 10.73 13.30
CA ASN A 404 -9.55 10.10 13.37
C ASN A 404 -9.48 8.64 12.93
N PRO A 405 -8.86 7.74 13.73
CA PRO A 405 -8.57 6.36 13.32
C PRO A 405 -9.69 5.36 13.61
N VAL A 406 -10.87 5.80 14.06
CA VAL A 406 -11.96 4.92 14.49
C VAL A 406 -12.88 4.60 13.31
N PRO A 407 -12.81 3.37 12.73
CA PRO A 407 -13.67 3.03 11.60
C PRO A 407 -15.10 2.74 12.04
N LEU A 408 -16.06 3.12 11.20
CA LEU A 408 -17.47 2.81 11.37
C LEU A 408 -17.77 1.40 10.82
N ALA A 409 -18.17 0.48 11.68
CA ALA A 409 -18.72 -0.80 11.21
C ALA A 409 -20.07 -0.56 10.50
N GLN A 410 -20.14 -0.92 9.22
CA GLN A 410 -21.35 -0.78 8.40
C GLN A 410 -22.36 -1.89 8.73
N SER A 411 -21.87 -3.08 9.07
CA SER A 411 -22.65 -4.26 9.43
C SER A 411 -21.82 -5.23 10.25
N ASN A 412 -22.46 -6.30 10.73
CA ASN A 412 -21.80 -7.51 11.18
C ASN A 412 -22.06 -8.61 10.16
N GLU A 413 -21.00 -9.28 9.71
CA GLU A 413 -21.08 -10.39 8.77
C GLU A 413 -20.81 -11.71 9.49
N THR A 414 -21.65 -12.71 9.25
CA THR A 414 -21.39 -14.09 9.68
C THR A 414 -20.62 -14.80 8.58
N ILE A 415 -19.37 -15.12 8.87
CA ILE A 415 -18.39 -15.64 7.93
C ILE A 415 -18.24 -17.15 8.14
N PRO A 416 -18.39 -17.98 7.10
CA PRO A 416 -18.08 -19.40 7.15
C PRO A 416 -16.60 -19.63 7.50
N VAL A 417 -16.37 -20.55 8.44
CA VAL A 417 -15.03 -20.94 8.90
C VAL A 417 -14.78 -22.39 8.51
N GLN A 418 -13.69 -22.65 7.82
CA GLN A 418 -13.15 -23.96 7.54
C GLN A 418 -12.20 -24.37 8.65
N ILE A 419 -12.39 -25.53 9.23
CA ILE A 419 -11.56 -26.07 10.30
C ILE A 419 -11.11 -27.46 9.91
N THR A 420 -9.83 -27.80 10.16
CA THR A 420 -9.38 -29.19 10.07
C THR A 420 -8.57 -29.58 11.29
N LYS A 421 -8.55 -30.87 11.62
CA LYS A 421 -7.72 -31.39 12.71
C LYS A 421 -7.26 -32.84 12.43
N PRO A 422 -6.09 -33.25 12.96
CA PRO A 422 -5.61 -34.62 12.80
C PRO A 422 -6.56 -35.64 13.44
N ILE A 423 -6.83 -36.73 12.74
CA ILE A 423 -7.44 -37.95 13.31
C ILE A 423 -6.29 -38.76 13.91
N LEU A 424 -6.20 -38.75 15.24
CA LEU A 424 -5.01 -39.27 15.97
C LEU A 424 -4.61 -40.70 15.58
N ALA A 425 -5.59 -41.59 15.40
CA ALA A 425 -5.31 -42.99 15.06
C ALA A 425 -4.68 -43.14 13.68
N ASP A 426 -5.16 -42.34 12.71
CA ASP A 426 -4.79 -42.46 11.32
C ASP A 426 -3.54 -41.67 10.99
N ILE A 427 -3.34 -40.50 11.63
CA ILE A 427 -2.17 -39.65 11.36
C ILE A 427 -0.86 -40.31 11.78
N ASN A 428 -0.86 -41.20 12.80
CA ASN A 428 0.33 -41.91 13.27
C ASN A 428 0.92 -42.82 12.20
N VAL A 429 0.12 -43.37 11.31
CA VAL A 429 0.62 -44.17 10.17
C VAL A 429 1.53 -43.33 9.29
N TYR A 430 1.14 -42.10 9.00
CA TYR A 430 1.92 -41.17 8.17
C TYR A 430 3.12 -40.57 8.93
N ARG A 431 2.95 -40.29 10.23
CA ARG A 431 4.07 -39.84 11.08
C ARG A 431 5.22 -40.82 11.08
N SER A 432 4.91 -42.11 11.28
CA SER A 432 5.91 -43.16 11.22
C SER A 432 6.60 -43.25 9.87
N ALA A 433 5.88 -43.07 8.75
CA ALA A 433 6.46 -43.05 7.39
C ALA A 433 7.40 -41.87 7.17
N TYR A 434 7.17 -40.72 7.83
CA TYR A 434 8.06 -39.56 7.81
C TYR A 434 9.16 -39.58 8.89
N GLY A 435 9.29 -40.71 9.64
CA GLY A 435 10.28 -40.84 10.70
C GLY A 435 9.99 -39.99 11.94
N LEU A 436 8.76 -39.54 12.10
CA LEU A 436 8.31 -38.78 13.27
C LEU A 436 7.80 -39.77 14.35
N PRO A 437 7.98 -39.45 15.63
CA PRO A 437 7.42 -40.28 16.71
C PRO A 437 5.91 -40.29 16.66
N GLU A 438 5.29 -41.42 16.97
CA GLU A 438 3.84 -41.52 17.14
C GLU A 438 3.39 -40.66 18.32
N LEU A 439 2.18 -40.12 18.22
CA LEU A 439 1.52 -39.36 19.28
C LEU A 439 0.64 -40.34 20.09
N GLU A 440 0.88 -40.47 21.40
CA GLU A 440 0.12 -41.32 22.27
C GLU A 440 -1.29 -40.78 22.58
N SER A 441 -1.44 -39.44 22.52
CA SER A 441 -2.68 -38.73 22.76
C SER A 441 -2.68 -37.39 22.06
N ILE A 442 -3.85 -36.73 21.96
CA ILE A 442 -3.94 -35.32 21.61
C ILE A 442 -3.07 -34.53 22.60
N PRO A 443 -2.25 -33.57 22.15
CA PRO A 443 -1.41 -32.75 23.03
C PRO A 443 -2.22 -32.12 24.17
N GLU A 444 -1.57 -31.93 25.34
CA GLU A 444 -2.19 -31.21 26.45
C GLU A 444 -2.55 -29.80 26.00
N GLY A 445 -3.82 -29.44 26.16
CA GLY A 445 -4.36 -28.14 25.67
C GLY A 445 -4.94 -28.17 24.25
N GLY A 446 -4.85 -29.31 23.54
CA GLY A 446 -5.34 -29.47 22.17
C GLY A 446 -4.30 -29.35 21.07
N TRP A 447 -4.73 -29.52 19.83
CA TRP A 447 -3.88 -29.32 18.64
C TRP A 447 -3.50 -27.85 18.48
N PRO A 448 -2.21 -27.49 18.32
CA PRO A 448 -1.80 -26.17 17.92
C PRO A 448 -2.43 -25.78 16.56
N VAL A 449 -2.71 -24.52 16.36
CA VAL A 449 -3.51 -24.04 15.21
C VAL A 449 -2.65 -23.32 14.20
N VAL A 450 -2.91 -23.59 12.92
CA VAL A 450 -2.47 -22.74 11.81
C VAL A 450 -3.67 -21.96 11.27
N ILE A 451 -3.64 -20.64 11.36
CA ILE A 451 -4.54 -19.79 10.57
C ILE A 451 -4.02 -19.79 9.14
N MET A 452 -4.85 -20.19 8.19
CA MET A 452 -4.50 -20.22 6.77
C MET A 452 -5.29 -19.17 5.99
N GLN A 453 -4.65 -18.47 5.06
CA GLN A 453 -5.29 -17.45 4.23
C GLN A 453 -4.92 -17.63 2.75
N HIS A 454 -5.94 -17.70 1.92
CA HIS A 454 -5.85 -17.97 0.48
C HIS A 454 -5.39 -16.76 -0.35
N GLY A 455 -5.10 -17.00 -1.63
CA GLY A 455 -4.75 -15.97 -2.63
C GLY A 455 -5.97 -15.30 -3.27
N ILE A 456 -5.72 -14.23 -4.04
CA ILE A 456 -6.76 -13.57 -4.84
C ILE A 456 -7.32 -14.55 -5.87
N THR A 457 -8.60 -14.39 -6.24
CA THR A 457 -9.35 -15.27 -7.16
C THR A 457 -9.55 -16.71 -6.69
N THR A 458 -9.02 -17.06 -5.52
CA THR A 458 -9.22 -18.37 -4.90
C THR A 458 -10.13 -18.29 -3.67
N GLN A 459 -10.21 -19.34 -2.88
CA GLN A 459 -11.07 -19.40 -1.69
C GLN A 459 -10.43 -20.26 -0.61
N LYS A 460 -11.00 -20.25 0.61
CA LYS A 460 -10.46 -20.97 1.78
C LYS A 460 -10.19 -22.45 1.53
N GLU A 461 -11.01 -23.11 0.69
CA GLU A 461 -10.84 -24.53 0.34
C GLU A 461 -9.55 -24.79 -0.44
N SER A 462 -9.00 -23.82 -1.13
CA SER A 462 -7.70 -23.95 -1.82
C SER A 462 -6.57 -24.25 -0.83
N MET A 463 -6.69 -23.79 0.41
CA MET A 463 -5.71 -24.03 1.47
C MET A 463 -5.76 -25.45 2.05
N LEU A 464 -6.80 -26.24 1.74
CA LEU A 464 -6.88 -27.65 2.14
C LEU A 464 -5.71 -28.48 1.61
N ALA A 465 -5.09 -28.05 0.51
CA ALA A 465 -3.91 -28.69 -0.07
C ALA A 465 -2.73 -28.84 0.93
N LEU A 466 -2.64 -27.95 1.94
CA LEU A 466 -1.58 -27.98 2.96
C LEU A 466 -1.91 -28.86 4.17
N THR A 467 -3.17 -29.22 4.35
CA THR A 467 -3.66 -29.80 5.62
C THR A 467 -3.07 -31.15 5.94
N ALA A 468 -2.79 -31.98 4.94
CA ALA A 468 -2.15 -33.28 5.16
C ALA A 468 -0.76 -33.11 5.80
N GLN A 469 0.10 -32.26 5.25
CA GLN A 469 1.45 -32.02 5.78
C GLN A 469 1.42 -31.34 7.15
N LEU A 470 0.51 -30.38 7.36
CA LEU A 470 0.34 -29.72 8.65
C LEU A 470 -0.19 -30.70 9.72
N SER A 471 -1.15 -31.56 9.37
CA SER A 471 -1.68 -32.58 10.29
C SER A 471 -0.65 -33.62 10.67
N ILE A 472 0.22 -34.05 9.73
CA ILE A 472 1.38 -34.94 10.03
C ILE A 472 2.30 -34.29 11.09
N GLN A 473 2.43 -32.98 11.11
CA GLN A 473 3.17 -32.24 12.16
C GLN A 473 2.32 -32.03 13.44
N GLY A 474 1.06 -32.41 13.45
CA GLY A 474 0.17 -32.31 14.60
C GLY A 474 -0.53 -30.96 14.74
N PHE A 475 -0.82 -30.26 13.64
CA PHE A 475 -1.57 -29.03 13.63
C PHE A 475 -3.04 -29.24 13.24
N ALA A 476 -3.93 -28.54 13.93
CA ALA A 476 -5.24 -28.16 13.39
C ALA A 476 -5.09 -26.91 12.49
N THR A 477 -6.04 -26.69 11.59
CA THR A 477 -6.05 -25.50 10.74
C THR A 477 -7.38 -24.78 10.80
N VAL A 478 -7.36 -23.46 10.58
CA VAL A 478 -8.56 -22.61 10.49
C VAL A 478 -8.38 -21.63 9.33
N ALA A 479 -9.40 -21.51 8.48
CA ALA A 479 -9.38 -20.59 7.34
C ALA A 479 -10.74 -19.91 7.14
N ILE A 480 -10.72 -18.69 6.63
CA ILE A 480 -11.88 -17.92 6.16
C ILE A 480 -11.63 -17.39 4.76
N ASP A 481 -12.67 -17.05 4.03
CA ASP A 481 -12.55 -16.33 2.79
C ASP A 481 -12.20 -14.85 3.03
N HIS A 482 -11.41 -14.25 2.13
CA HIS A 482 -11.30 -12.79 2.04
C HIS A 482 -12.67 -12.16 1.75
N PRO A 483 -12.88 -10.86 2.07
CA PRO A 483 -14.09 -10.17 1.64
C PRO A 483 -14.28 -10.34 0.12
N ARG A 484 -15.52 -10.57 -0.29
CA ARG A 484 -15.90 -10.73 -1.70
C ARG A 484 -15.17 -11.88 -2.43
N HIS A 485 -14.86 -12.95 -1.70
CA HIS A 485 -14.33 -14.21 -2.24
C HIS A 485 -15.15 -15.39 -1.71
N GLY A 486 -15.11 -16.50 -2.44
CA GLY A 486 -15.74 -17.75 -2.01
C GLY A 486 -17.20 -17.57 -1.59
N GLU A 487 -17.50 -17.96 -0.37
CA GLU A 487 -18.85 -17.85 0.22
C GLU A 487 -19.19 -16.42 0.73
N ARG A 488 -18.30 -15.43 0.55
CA ARG A 488 -18.48 -14.03 0.89
C ARG A 488 -18.77 -13.15 -0.34
N GLY A 489 -19.23 -13.74 -1.43
CA GLY A 489 -19.75 -13.02 -2.58
C GLY A 489 -20.97 -12.17 -2.18
N ILE A 490 -21.24 -11.11 -2.93
CA ILE A 490 -22.39 -10.22 -2.69
C ILE A 490 -23.39 -10.38 -3.84
N ASP A 491 -24.60 -10.86 -3.52
CA ASP A 491 -25.75 -10.90 -4.41
C ASP A 491 -26.63 -9.68 -4.14
N VAL A 492 -26.58 -8.68 -5.03
CA VAL A 492 -27.41 -7.47 -4.94
C VAL A 492 -28.75 -7.72 -5.62
N GLY A 493 -29.74 -8.05 -4.87
CA GLY A 493 -31.08 -8.31 -5.38
C GLY A 493 -31.58 -9.69 -5.10
N ASP A 494 -30.79 -10.51 -4.42
CA ASP A 494 -31.17 -11.80 -3.86
C ASP A 494 -31.69 -12.77 -4.95
N ASP A 495 -31.00 -12.77 -6.11
CA ASP A 495 -31.39 -13.61 -7.26
C ASP A 495 -30.63 -14.95 -7.31
N GLY A 496 -29.76 -15.20 -6.35
CA GLY A 496 -28.98 -16.42 -6.19
C GLY A 496 -27.70 -16.44 -7.01
N THR A 497 -27.28 -15.30 -7.53
CA THR A 497 -26.00 -15.13 -8.25
C THR A 497 -25.23 -13.95 -7.69
N ASP A 498 -23.97 -14.17 -7.34
CA ASP A 498 -23.12 -13.10 -6.84
C ASP A 498 -22.85 -12.07 -7.94
N ASP A 499 -23.16 -10.81 -7.68
CA ASP A 499 -22.77 -9.67 -8.51
C ASP A 499 -21.31 -9.26 -8.29
N PHE A 500 -20.80 -9.51 -7.05
CA PHE A 500 -19.43 -9.19 -6.66
C PHE A 500 -18.77 -10.37 -5.96
N ASN A 501 -17.95 -11.12 -6.68
CA ASN A 501 -17.15 -12.22 -6.15
C ASN A 501 -15.86 -12.34 -6.96
N ALA A 502 -14.72 -12.18 -6.30
CA ALA A 502 -13.42 -12.25 -6.96
C ALA A 502 -13.00 -13.70 -7.31
N THR A 503 -13.66 -14.71 -6.72
CA THR A 503 -13.39 -16.12 -7.03
C THR A 503 -14.13 -16.59 -8.28
N THR A 504 -15.38 -16.19 -8.43
CA THR A 504 -16.27 -16.67 -9.52
C THR A 504 -16.55 -15.63 -10.59
N GLY A 505 -16.16 -14.37 -10.34
CA GLY A 505 -16.36 -13.22 -11.22
C GLY A 505 -15.07 -12.43 -11.42
N SER A 506 -15.15 -11.10 -11.30
CA SER A 506 -14.04 -10.20 -11.56
C SER A 506 -13.15 -9.96 -10.34
N VAL A 507 -11.83 -10.01 -10.53
CA VAL A 507 -10.80 -9.61 -9.55
C VAL A 507 -11.02 -8.17 -9.04
N LEU A 508 -11.65 -7.31 -9.84
CA LEU A 508 -12.00 -5.94 -9.48
C LEU A 508 -13.02 -5.85 -8.34
N SER A 509 -13.72 -6.95 -8.04
CA SER A 509 -14.59 -7.01 -6.86
C SER A 509 -13.82 -6.78 -5.56
N TYR A 510 -12.55 -7.18 -5.51
CA TYR A 510 -11.64 -6.97 -4.38
C TYR A 510 -10.61 -5.87 -4.65
N MET A 511 -9.83 -5.99 -5.73
CA MET A 511 -8.81 -5.02 -6.12
C MET A 511 -9.39 -4.02 -7.12
N ASN A 512 -10.21 -3.09 -6.62
CA ASN A 512 -10.97 -2.16 -7.45
C ASN A 512 -10.07 -1.06 -8.02
N LEU A 513 -9.71 -1.17 -9.31
CA LEU A 513 -8.92 -0.15 -10.02
C LEU A 513 -9.69 1.15 -10.25
N SER A 514 -11.03 1.12 -10.21
CA SER A 514 -11.88 2.32 -10.33
C SER A 514 -12.11 3.04 -9.01
N SER A 515 -11.60 2.50 -7.89
CA SER A 515 -11.59 3.16 -6.57
C SER A 515 -10.47 2.58 -5.72
N LEU A 516 -9.34 3.26 -5.73
CA LEU A 516 -8.14 2.84 -5.01
C LEU A 516 -8.37 2.78 -3.49
N LEU A 517 -9.27 3.62 -2.96
CA LEU A 517 -9.66 3.59 -1.55
C LEU A 517 -10.39 2.29 -1.21
N VAL A 518 -11.21 1.75 -2.12
CA VAL A 518 -11.88 0.44 -1.92
C VAL A 518 -10.86 -0.69 -1.98
N ALA A 519 -9.91 -0.64 -2.92
CA ALA A 519 -8.83 -1.63 -3.01
C ALA A 519 -7.99 -1.64 -1.71
N ARG A 520 -7.57 -0.46 -1.22
CA ARG A 520 -6.91 -0.30 0.08
C ARG A 520 -7.70 -0.93 1.22
N ASP A 521 -8.98 -0.61 1.29
CA ASP A 521 -9.81 -1.01 2.42
C ASP A 521 -10.27 -2.47 2.34
N SER A 522 -10.24 -3.10 1.16
CA SER A 522 -10.35 -4.55 1.01
C SER A 522 -9.16 -5.28 1.66
N LEU A 523 -7.93 -4.78 1.45
CA LEU A 523 -6.72 -5.29 2.13
C LEU A 523 -6.81 -5.13 3.65
N ARG A 524 -7.24 -3.93 4.10
CA ARG A 524 -7.40 -3.63 5.53
C ARG A 524 -8.51 -4.46 6.17
N GLN A 525 -9.62 -4.73 5.45
CA GLN A 525 -10.69 -5.61 5.93
C GLN A 525 -10.19 -7.02 6.12
N SER A 526 -9.40 -7.55 5.17
CA SER A 526 -8.79 -8.88 5.33
C SER A 526 -7.91 -8.97 6.59
N ALA A 527 -7.11 -7.95 6.87
CA ALA A 527 -6.29 -7.90 8.09
C ALA A 527 -7.15 -7.78 9.37
N ALA A 528 -8.23 -6.99 9.31
CA ALA A 528 -9.19 -6.82 10.42
C ALA A 528 -9.94 -8.13 10.71
N ASP A 529 -10.37 -8.84 9.68
CA ASP A 529 -11.03 -10.14 9.80
C ASP A 529 -10.11 -11.20 10.43
N LEU A 530 -8.82 -11.20 10.06
CA LEU A 530 -7.82 -12.07 10.68
C LEU A 530 -7.57 -11.73 12.15
N LEU A 531 -7.60 -10.45 12.54
CA LEU A 531 -7.55 -10.04 13.95
C LEU A 531 -8.78 -10.55 14.72
N GLY A 532 -9.96 -10.44 14.13
CA GLY A 532 -11.21 -10.95 14.69
C GLY A 532 -11.22 -12.47 14.79
N LEU A 533 -10.78 -13.18 13.75
CA LEU A 533 -10.64 -14.64 13.73
C LEU A 533 -9.66 -15.11 14.81
N ARG A 534 -8.50 -14.44 14.94
CA ARG A 534 -7.50 -14.77 15.97
C ARG A 534 -8.07 -14.60 17.38
N LEU A 535 -8.79 -13.52 17.64
CA LEU A 535 -9.49 -13.34 18.93
C LEU A 535 -10.55 -14.43 19.11
N GLY A 536 -11.37 -14.68 18.09
CA GLY A 536 -12.48 -15.64 18.13
C GLY A 536 -12.04 -17.08 18.39
N LEU A 537 -10.81 -17.45 17.99
CA LEU A 537 -10.22 -18.76 18.30
C LEU A 537 -10.16 -19.05 19.80
N ASN A 538 -9.99 -18.02 20.66
CA ASN A 538 -9.96 -18.23 22.11
C ASN A 538 -11.32 -18.63 22.70
N PHE A 539 -12.38 -18.52 21.91
CA PHE A 539 -13.75 -18.78 22.30
C PHE A 539 -14.40 -19.89 21.42
N ILE A 540 -13.57 -20.67 20.70
CA ILE A 540 -14.06 -21.82 19.95
C ILE A 540 -14.65 -22.88 20.89
N ASN A 541 -15.77 -23.51 20.49
CA ASN A 541 -16.42 -24.55 21.28
C ASN A 541 -15.87 -25.97 21.01
N ASP A 542 -14.56 -26.08 20.70
CA ASP A 542 -13.85 -27.36 20.55
C ASP A 542 -12.61 -27.41 21.46
N ALA A 543 -12.69 -28.18 22.53
CA ALA A 543 -11.62 -28.34 23.51
C ALA A 543 -10.36 -29.07 22.97
N THR A 544 -10.46 -29.64 21.77
CA THR A 544 -9.32 -30.33 21.13
C THR A 544 -8.42 -29.35 20.34
N ILE A 545 -8.77 -28.07 20.29
CA ILE A 545 -8.05 -27.02 19.61
C ILE A 545 -7.33 -26.10 20.60
N ASN A 546 -6.03 -25.91 20.44
CA ASN A 546 -5.19 -25.07 21.30
C ASN A 546 -5.11 -23.64 20.78
N SER A 547 -6.03 -22.79 21.21
CA SER A 547 -6.08 -21.37 20.84
C SER A 547 -4.91 -20.53 21.38
N LYS A 548 -4.04 -21.09 22.24
CA LYS A 548 -2.88 -20.39 22.80
C LYS A 548 -1.60 -20.61 21.99
N ASP A 549 -1.60 -21.58 21.10
CA ASP A 549 -0.48 -21.92 20.23
C ASP A 549 -0.90 -21.77 18.77
N VAL A 550 -0.79 -20.55 18.26
CA VAL A 550 -1.30 -20.15 16.94
C VAL A 550 -0.15 -19.70 16.04
N THR A 551 -0.14 -20.22 14.84
CA THR A 551 0.77 -19.87 13.75
C THR A 551 -0.04 -19.44 12.52
N TYR A 552 0.63 -18.95 11.49
CA TYR A 552 -0.03 -18.43 10.29
C TYR A 552 0.63 -18.95 9.01
N VAL A 553 -0.19 -19.25 8.00
CA VAL A 553 0.25 -19.51 6.62
C VAL A 553 -0.58 -18.66 5.66
N GLY A 554 0.08 -17.88 4.83
CA GLY A 554 -0.54 -17.16 3.73
C GLY A 554 0.00 -17.62 2.37
N HIS A 555 -0.87 -17.56 1.36
CA HIS A 555 -0.49 -17.73 -0.05
C HIS A 555 -0.89 -16.48 -0.82
N SER A 556 0.01 -15.93 -1.67
CA SER A 556 -0.29 -14.80 -2.55
C SER A 556 -0.90 -13.62 -1.77
N LEU A 557 -2.15 -13.25 -2.03
CA LEU A 557 -2.87 -12.20 -1.29
C LEU A 557 -2.87 -12.46 0.23
N GLY A 558 -3.01 -13.73 0.66
CA GLY A 558 -2.89 -14.09 2.07
C GLY A 558 -1.53 -13.77 2.65
N SER A 559 -0.45 -13.84 1.85
CA SER A 559 0.89 -13.41 2.24
C SER A 559 1.04 -11.88 2.22
N ILE A 560 0.32 -11.18 1.33
CA ILE A 560 0.32 -9.71 1.25
C ILE A 560 -0.34 -9.08 2.49
N VAL A 561 -1.47 -9.60 2.94
CA VAL A 561 -2.18 -9.04 4.11
C VAL A 561 -1.56 -9.43 5.45
N ALA A 562 -0.72 -10.45 5.46
CA ALA A 562 -0.11 -10.99 6.68
C ALA A 562 0.73 -9.99 7.47
N PRO A 563 1.66 -9.20 6.89
CA PRO A 563 2.45 -8.26 7.68
C PRO A 563 1.62 -7.23 8.43
N ALA A 564 0.52 -6.74 7.84
CA ALA A 564 -0.40 -5.83 8.52
C ALA A 564 -1.11 -6.52 9.70
N PHE A 565 -1.64 -7.72 9.47
CA PHE A 565 -2.24 -8.54 10.52
C PHE A 565 -1.26 -8.85 11.66
N ILE A 566 -0.09 -9.39 11.33
CA ILE A 566 0.93 -9.83 12.31
C ILE A 566 1.49 -8.65 13.11
N ALA A 567 1.77 -7.54 12.45
CA ALA A 567 2.24 -6.31 13.12
C ALA A 567 1.24 -5.86 14.18
N GLN A 568 -0.07 -5.85 13.86
CA GLN A 568 -1.08 -5.46 14.85
C GLN A 568 -1.31 -6.56 15.89
N ALA A 569 -1.41 -7.83 15.49
CA ALA A 569 -1.63 -8.95 16.39
C ALA A 569 -0.57 -9.01 17.49
N ASN A 570 0.70 -8.88 17.12
CA ASN A 570 1.84 -9.04 18.02
C ASN A 570 2.32 -7.74 18.69
N THR A 571 1.85 -6.55 18.25
CA THR A 571 2.15 -5.30 18.97
C THR A 571 1.53 -5.34 20.38
N PRO A 572 2.33 -5.15 21.45
CA PRO A 572 1.82 -5.22 22.81
C PRO A 572 0.74 -4.16 23.09
N MET A 573 -0.30 -4.56 23.81
CA MET A 573 -1.38 -3.69 24.26
C MET A 573 -1.55 -3.77 25.78
N ALA A 574 -1.70 -4.99 26.30
CA ALA A 574 -1.76 -5.27 27.73
C ALA A 574 -1.41 -6.74 27.99
N GLU A 575 -0.66 -7.02 29.05
CA GLU A 575 -0.17 -8.36 29.40
C GLU A 575 -1.26 -9.44 29.44
N THR A 576 -2.48 -9.07 29.84
CA THR A 576 -3.64 -9.99 29.90
C THR A 576 -4.35 -10.17 28.56
N LEU A 577 -4.17 -9.24 27.62
CA LEU A 577 -4.85 -9.24 26.32
C LEU A 577 -3.94 -9.76 25.20
N ASP A 578 -2.64 -9.51 25.27
CA ASP A 578 -1.68 -9.88 24.25
C ASP A 578 -1.74 -11.38 23.87
N PRO A 579 -1.87 -12.34 24.81
CA PRO A 579 -1.97 -13.75 24.46
C PRO A 579 -3.20 -14.11 23.60
N LEU A 580 -4.24 -13.27 23.63
CA LEU A 580 -5.47 -13.48 22.83
C LEU A 580 -5.28 -13.17 21.35
N PHE A 581 -4.24 -12.39 21.00
CA PHE A 581 -3.96 -11.94 19.65
C PHE A 581 -2.65 -12.52 19.08
N ASN A 582 -1.69 -12.90 19.90
CA ASN A 582 -0.34 -13.29 19.47
C ASN A 582 -0.37 -14.43 18.45
N VAL A 583 0.52 -14.32 17.45
CA VAL A 583 0.84 -15.33 16.45
C VAL A 583 2.32 -15.67 16.57
N ASN A 584 2.65 -16.95 16.82
CA ASN A 584 3.99 -17.36 17.22
C ASN A 584 4.99 -17.46 16.07
N THR A 585 4.53 -17.89 14.89
CA THR A 585 5.40 -18.16 13.72
C THR A 585 4.58 -17.97 12.45
N VAL A 586 5.20 -17.49 11.40
CA VAL A 586 4.54 -17.11 10.15
C VAL A 586 5.24 -17.75 8.96
N ALA A 587 4.47 -18.31 8.02
CA ALA A 587 4.97 -18.76 6.73
C ALA A 587 4.21 -18.05 5.61
N LEU A 588 4.93 -17.44 4.68
CA LEU A 588 4.40 -16.67 3.56
C LEU A 588 4.86 -17.31 2.25
N ALA A 589 3.93 -17.64 1.38
CA ALA A 589 4.25 -18.20 0.08
C ALA A 589 3.86 -17.21 -1.03
N SER A 590 4.80 -16.90 -1.91
CA SER A 590 4.58 -16.10 -3.11
C SER A 590 3.87 -14.76 -2.84
N GLY A 591 4.23 -14.04 -1.75
CA GLY A 591 3.72 -12.71 -1.43
C GLY A 591 4.69 -11.62 -1.86
N GLY A 592 4.27 -10.35 -1.81
CA GLY A 592 5.14 -9.21 -2.14
C GLY A 592 4.62 -7.90 -1.58
N GLY A 593 5.50 -6.89 -1.50
CA GLY A 593 5.18 -5.51 -1.12
C GLY A 593 5.35 -4.54 -2.28
N GLY A 594 4.88 -3.30 -2.13
CA GLY A 594 4.86 -2.33 -3.22
C GLY A 594 3.83 -2.68 -4.29
N ILE A 595 2.58 -2.88 -3.85
CA ILE A 595 1.50 -3.54 -4.61
C ILE A 595 1.30 -2.90 -5.98
N ALA A 596 1.20 -1.57 -6.07
CA ALA A 596 0.94 -0.90 -7.35
C ALA A 596 2.06 -1.15 -8.37
N SER A 597 3.32 -1.16 -7.91
CA SER A 597 4.47 -1.37 -8.78
C SER A 597 4.55 -2.80 -9.28
N PHE A 598 4.46 -3.80 -8.40
CA PHE A 598 4.55 -5.19 -8.86
C PHE A 598 3.34 -5.62 -9.70
N LEU A 599 2.13 -5.11 -9.43
CA LEU A 599 0.96 -5.43 -10.23
C LEU A 599 1.06 -4.89 -11.65
N LEU A 600 1.58 -3.67 -11.84
CA LEU A 600 1.84 -3.13 -13.17
C LEU A 600 2.90 -3.93 -13.94
N GLU A 601 3.86 -4.55 -13.25
CA GLU A 601 4.92 -5.36 -13.84
C GLU A 601 4.60 -6.87 -13.85
N SER A 602 3.50 -7.30 -13.25
CA SER A 602 3.03 -8.68 -13.27
C SER A 602 2.79 -9.14 -14.71
N ALA A 603 3.36 -10.27 -15.09
CA ALA A 603 3.08 -10.82 -16.42
C ALA A 603 1.64 -11.35 -16.55
N ALA A 604 1.06 -11.80 -15.43
CA ALA A 604 -0.31 -12.29 -15.36
C ALA A 604 -1.35 -11.17 -15.35
N PHE A 605 -1.15 -10.15 -14.49
CA PHE A 605 -2.13 -9.07 -14.29
C PHE A 605 -1.77 -7.77 -14.99
N GLY A 606 -0.48 -7.52 -15.26
CA GLY A 606 -0.01 -6.25 -15.82
C GLY A 606 -0.72 -5.82 -17.08
N PRO A 607 -0.86 -6.66 -18.12
CA PRO A 607 -1.53 -6.26 -19.37
C PRO A 607 -3.00 -5.84 -19.17
N PHE A 608 -3.74 -6.51 -18.27
CA PHE A 608 -5.10 -6.11 -17.91
C PHE A 608 -5.13 -4.75 -17.19
N ILE A 609 -4.26 -4.58 -16.19
CA ILE A 609 -4.20 -3.35 -15.40
C ILE A 609 -3.76 -2.18 -16.28
N GLN A 610 -2.71 -2.35 -17.07
CA GLN A 610 -2.19 -1.34 -17.98
C GLN A 610 -3.23 -0.96 -19.04
N GLY A 611 -3.92 -1.94 -19.60
CA GLY A 611 -5.02 -1.70 -20.55
C GLY A 611 -6.19 -0.94 -19.91
N SER A 612 -6.56 -1.31 -18.68
CA SER A 612 -7.62 -0.64 -17.92
C SER A 612 -7.26 0.81 -17.59
N VAL A 613 -6.03 1.05 -17.13
CA VAL A 613 -5.53 2.38 -16.79
C VAL A 613 -5.42 3.26 -18.04
N LEU A 614 -4.79 2.75 -19.10
CA LEU A 614 -4.60 3.53 -20.32
C LEU A 614 -5.93 3.87 -20.98
N SER A 615 -6.88 2.93 -21.07
CA SER A 615 -8.18 3.18 -21.71
C SER A 615 -8.99 4.32 -21.06
N GLN A 616 -8.69 4.66 -19.81
CA GLN A 616 -9.37 5.69 -19.00
C GLN A 616 -8.52 6.96 -18.80
N ALA A 617 -7.29 7.02 -19.33
CA ALA A 617 -6.34 8.07 -19.00
C ALA A 617 -6.66 9.44 -19.63
N GLY A 618 -7.62 9.56 -20.55
CA GLY A 618 -7.98 10.83 -21.19
C GLY A 618 -6.87 11.43 -22.07
N THR A 619 -5.93 10.62 -22.54
CA THR A 619 -4.84 11.02 -23.44
C THR A 619 -5.12 10.61 -24.88
N THR A 620 -4.31 11.13 -25.82
CA THR A 620 -4.40 10.72 -27.24
C THR A 620 -4.16 9.23 -27.40
N GLU A 621 -3.22 8.67 -26.65
CA GLU A 621 -2.90 7.24 -26.67
C GLU A 621 -4.06 6.38 -26.11
N ALA A 622 -4.82 6.92 -25.16
CA ALA A 622 -6.04 6.29 -24.64
C ALA A 622 -7.12 6.23 -25.72
N ASP A 623 -7.35 7.33 -26.43
CA ASP A 623 -8.31 7.38 -27.53
C ASP A 623 -7.92 6.40 -28.66
N GLU A 624 -6.63 6.34 -29.01
CA GLU A 624 -6.11 5.39 -30.00
C GLU A 624 -6.29 3.93 -29.55
N LEU A 625 -6.02 3.60 -28.29
CA LEU A 625 -6.28 2.27 -27.75
C LEU A 625 -7.79 1.93 -27.84
N ASN A 626 -8.65 2.85 -27.42
CA ASN A 626 -10.10 2.63 -27.43
C ASN A 626 -10.63 2.42 -28.86
N VAL A 627 -10.08 3.12 -29.85
CA VAL A 627 -10.37 2.87 -31.25
C VAL A 627 -9.85 1.50 -31.69
N TYR A 628 -8.63 1.15 -31.34
CA TYR A 628 -8.01 -0.14 -31.66
C TYR A 628 -8.82 -1.31 -31.09
N LEU A 629 -9.30 -1.21 -29.84
CA LEU A 629 -10.13 -2.23 -29.21
C LEU A 629 -11.50 -2.42 -29.88
N GLN A 630 -11.98 -1.44 -30.64
CA GLN A 630 -13.24 -1.52 -31.41
C GLN A 630 -13.04 -2.02 -32.85
N ASP A 631 -11.80 -2.12 -33.31
CA ASP A 631 -11.52 -2.54 -34.69
C ASP A 631 -11.69 -4.07 -34.86
N ALA A 632 -12.26 -4.47 -35.99
CA ALA A 632 -12.38 -5.87 -36.37
C ALA A 632 -11.04 -6.60 -36.55
N ALA A 633 -9.92 -5.89 -36.56
CA ALA A 633 -8.56 -6.46 -36.57
C ALA A 633 -8.24 -7.30 -35.32
N LEU A 634 -8.99 -7.15 -34.23
CA LEU A 634 -8.87 -7.94 -32.98
C LEU A 634 -9.54 -9.32 -33.08
N SER A 635 -9.69 -9.87 -34.25
CA SER A 635 -10.27 -11.23 -34.46
C SER A 635 -9.58 -12.33 -33.64
N ASN A 636 -8.31 -12.12 -33.24
CA ASN A 636 -7.56 -13.05 -32.40
C ASN A 636 -7.89 -12.94 -30.90
N CYS A 637 -8.42 -11.79 -30.43
CA CYS A 637 -8.75 -11.52 -29.03
C CYS A 637 -10.25 -11.75 -28.71
N GLY A 638 -11.04 -12.18 -29.66
CA GLY A 638 -12.48 -12.24 -29.52
C GLY A 638 -13.18 -10.94 -29.91
N SER A 639 -14.39 -10.69 -29.40
CA SER A 639 -15.15 -9.48 -29.72
C SER A 639 -15.20 -8.53 -28.52
N PHE A 640 -15.35 -7.24 -28.75
CA PHE A 640 -15.59 -6.22 -27.75
C PHE A 640 -16.82 -6.53 -26.85
N GLU A 641 -17.75 -7.35 -27.37
CA GLU A 641 -18.94 -7.82 -26.66
C GLU A 641 -18.71 -9.16 -25.92
N SER A 642 -17.45 -9.59 -25.76
CA SER A 642 -17.10 -10.81 -25.03
C SER A 642 -17.64 -10.77 -23.60
N GLU A 643 -18.12 -11.90 -23.11
CA GLU A 643 -18.49 -12.06 -21.69
C GLU A 643 -17.27 -11.91 -20.77
N ASP A 644 -16.10 -12.35 -21.22
CA ASP A 644 -14.82 -12.16 -20.53
C ASP A 644 -14.12 -10.89 -21.04
N LYS A 645 -14.48 -9.77 -20.42
CA LYS A 645 -13.91 -8.46 -20.73
C LYS A 645 -12.47 -8.31 -20.28
N GLU A 646 -12.08 -9.00 -19.20
CA GLU A 646 -10.72 -8.93 -18.67
C GLU A 646 -9.74 -9.61 -19.63
N ALA A 647 -10.05 -10.82 -20.09
CA ALA A 647 -9.24 -11.51 -21.11
C ALA A 647 -9.20 -10.76 -22.43
N PHE A 648 -10.34 -10.20 -22.88
CA PHE A 648 -10.39 -9.38 -24.10
C PHE A 648 -9.47 -8.16 -24.00
N LEU A 649 -9.54 -7.40 -22.90
CA LEU A 649 -8.74 -6.20 -22.71
C LEU A 649 -7.24 -6.54 -22.57
N THR A 650 -6.91 -7.62 -21.89
CA THR A 650 -5.54 -8.14 -21.74
C THR A 650 -4.92 -8.44 -23.11
N CYS A 651 -5.64 -9.17 -23.94
CA CYS A 651 -5.21 -9.53 -25.30
C CYS A 651 -5.09 -8.28 -26.20
N GLY A 652 -6.13 -7.46 -26.24
CA GLY A 652 -6.19 -6.28 -27.09
C GLY A 652 -5.14 -5.23 -26.76
N TYR A 653 -4.89 -4.98 -25.49
CA TYR A 653 -3.82 -4.11 -25.03
C TYR A 653 -2.43 -4.67 -25.44
N SER A 654 -2.20 -5.96 -25.25
CA SER A 654 -0.94 -6.60 -25.60
C SER A 654 -0.66 -6.51 -27.11
N GLU A 655 -1.67 -6.74 -27.96
CA GLU A 655 -1.55 -6.57 -29.40
C GLU A 655 -1.31 -5.11 -29.80
N TYR A 656 -1.99 -4.16 -29.15
CA TYR A 656 -1.77 -2.72 -29.38
C TYR A 656 -0.33 -2.31 -29.10
N ILE A 657 0.23 -2.67 -27.95
CA ILE A 657 1.64 -2.37 -27.58
C ILE A 657 2.62 -3.05 -28.54
N ALA A 658 2.35 -4.31 -28.95
CA ALA A 658 3.16 -5.00 -29.95
C ALA A 658 3.14 -4.29 -31.30
N SER A 659 1.99 -3.74 -31.72
CA SER A 659 1.83 -2.96 -32.94
C SER A 659 2.66 -1.67 -32.92
N LEU A 660 2.60 -0.91 -31.82
CA LEU A 660 3.40 0.31 -31.64
C LEU A 660 4.91 0.02 -31.63
N THR A 661 5.30 -1.07 -30.97
CA THR A 661 6.70 -1.52 -30.91
C THR A 661 7.20 -1.88 -32.32
N THR A 662 6.41 -2.64 -33.08
CA THR A 662 6.75 -3.03 -34.47
C THR A 662 6.84 -1.84 -35.41
N ALA A 663 5.96 -0.83 -35.20
CA ALA A 663 5.97 0.40 -35.98
C ALA A 663 7.09 1.39 -35.55
N GLY A 664 7.77 1.16 -34.44
CA GLY A 664 8.82 2.03 -33.93
C GLY A 664 8.29 3.34 -33.30
N GLU A 665 7.07 3.34 -32.78
CA GLU A 665 6.36 4.51 -32.19
C GLU A 665 6.88 4.81 -30.77
N THR A 666 8.19 5.07 -30.67
CA THR A 666 8.87 5.24 -29.37
C THR A 666 8.29 6.39 -28.52
N THR A 667 7.87 7.50 -29.15
CA THR A 667 7.26 8.63 -28.44
C THR A 667 5.95 8.23 -27.77
N LYS A 668 5.09 7.47 -28.47
CA LYS A 668 3.83 7.00 -27.90
C LYS A 668 4.07 6.04 -26.76
N LEU A 669 4.99 5.10 -26.91
CA LEU A 669 5.38 4.18 -25.84
C LEU A 669 5.90 4.93 -24.60
N THR A 670 6.66 6.00 -24.79
CA THR A 670 7.12 6.85 -23.69
C THR A 670 5.96 7.58 -23.00
N ASN A 671 5.01 8.12 -23.78
CA ASN A 671 3.83 8.78 -23.22
C ASN A 671 2.97 7.79 -22.41
N ILE A 672 2.76 6.59 -22.94
CA ILE A 672 2.04 5.50 -22.25
C ILE A 672 2.73 5.14 -20.94
N GLN A 673 4.06 5.02 -20.94
CA GLN A 673 4.83 4.78 -19.71
C GLN A 673 4.68 5.93 -18.70
N GLY A 674 4.54 7.16 -19.17
CA GLY A 674 4.23 8.32 -18.35
C GLY A 674 2.89 8.20 -17.62
N VAL A 675 1.86 7.70 -18.31
CA VAL A 675 0.54 7.41 -17.71
C VAL A 675 0.67 6.38 -16.58
N PHE A 676 1.40 5.30 -16.82
CA PHE A 676 1.59 4.26 -15.79
C PHE A 676 2.39 4.75 -14.58
N THR A 677 3.38 5.61 -14.81
CA THR A 677 4.15 6.21 -13.71
C THR A 677 3.27 7.10 -12.82
N GLN A 678 2.40 7.91 -13.42
CA GLN A 678 1.44 8.74 -12.67
C GLN A 678 0.41 7.89 -11.92
N PHE A 679 -0.12 6.87 -12.58
CA PHE A 679 -1.03 5.93 -11.93
C PHE A 679 -0.36 5.19 -10.77
N ALA A 680 0.87 4.67 -10.97
CA ALA A 680 1.62 3.97 -9.93
C ALA A 680 1.83 4.86 -8.69
N PHE A 681 2.17 6.14 -8.91
CA PHE A 681 2.31 7.11 -7.81
C PHE A 681 1.01 7.26 -7.02
N ALA A 682 -0.10 7.52 -7.69
CA ALA A 682 -1.39 7.69 -7.03
C ALA A 682 -1.88 6.39 -6.38
N ALA A 683 -1.78 5.26 -7.10
CA ALA A 683 -2.24 3.98 -6.63
C ALA A 683 -1.46 3.49 -5.41
N GLN A 684 -0.12 3.57 -5.44
CA GLN A 684 0.67 3.16 -4.28
C GLN A 684 0.42 4.08 -3.10
N THR A 685 0.35 5.41 -3.33
CA THR A 685 0.01 6.36 -2.26
C THR A 685 -1.34 5.99 -1.63
N ALA A 686 -2.36 5.68 -2.42
CA ALA A 686 -3.65 5.26 -1.87
C ALA A 686 -3.59 3.93 -1.12
N LEU A 687 -2.82 2.95 -1.61
CA LEU A 687 -2.74 1.59 -1.07
C LEU A 687 -1.83 1.46 0.17
N ASP A 688 -0.94 2.40 0.43
CA ASP A 688 0.14 2.27 1.42
C ASP A 688 -0.33 1.80 2.81
N SER A 689 -1.47 2.26 3.31
CA SER A 689 -1.97 1.81 4.62
C SER A 689 -2.49 0.37 4.63
N GLY A 690 -2.65 -0.26 3.46
CA GLY A 690 -2.92 -1.69 3.28
C GLY A 690 -1.71 -2.49 2.78
N ASP A 691 -0.63 -1.82 2.36
CA ASP A 691 0.55 -2.46 1.77
C ASP A 691 1.48 -3.04 2.85
N PRO A 692 1.91 -4.31 2.71
CA PRO A 692 2.77 -5.00 3.67
C PRO A 692 4.12 -4.33 3.92
N THR A 693 4.65 -3.58 2.96
CA THR A 693 5.91 -2.86 3.07
C THR A 693 5.93 -1.93 4.30
N ASN A 694 4.80 -1.26 4.58
CA ASN A 694 4.66 -0.34 5.71
C ASN A 694 4.59 -1.02 7.08
N TYR A 695 4.45 -2.33 7.12
CA TYR A 695 4.40 -3.13 8.35
C TYR A 695 5.64 -4.01 8.54
N ALA A 696 6.47 -4.16 7.51
CA ALA A 696 7.64 -5.03 7.51
C ALA A 696 8.64 -4.71 8.64
N ALA A 697 8.94 -3.44 8.86
CA ALA A 697 9.83 -2.99 9.94
C ALA A 697 9.25 -3.32 11.33
N THR A 698 7.93 -3.20 11.50
CA THR A 698 7.25 -3.56 12.76
C THR A 698 7.33 -5.07 13.01
N VAL A 699 7.05 -5.91 12.01
CA VAL A 699 7.18 -7.38 12.10
C VAL A 699 8.60 -7.76 12.50
N LYS A 700 9.61 -7.15 11.87
CA LYS A 700 11.02 -7.34 12.23
C LYS A 700 11.31 -6.93 13.66
N ALA A 701 10.87 -5.76 14.09
CA ALA A 701 11.12 -5.23 15.44
C ALA A 701 10.47 -6.07 16.54
N LEU A 702 9.31 -6.68 16.25
CA LEU A 702 8.62 -7.60 17.15
C LEU A 702 9.34 -8.96 17.28
N GLY A 703 10.27 -9.27 16.37
CA GLY A 703 11.00 -10.53 16.37
C GLY A 703 10.13 -11.75 16.07
N THR A 704 8.99 -11.56 15.40
CA THR A 704 8.16 -12.68 14.96
C THR A 704 8.91 -13.49 13.90
N PRO A 705 9.11 -14.80 14.06
CA PRO A 705 9.80 -15.62 13.08
C PRO A 705 8.98 -15.75 11.81
N VAL A 706 9.59 -15.43 10.66
CA VAL A 706 8.94 -15.45 9.35
C VAL A 706 9.74 -16.35 8.39
N TYR A 707 9.05 -17.24 7.71
CA TYR A 707 9.53 -17.94 6.53
C TYR A 707 8.85 -17.40 5.29
N THR A 708 9.63 -17.23 4.21
CA THR A 708 9.06 -16.84 2.90
C THR A 708 9.71 -17.67 1.81
N ASN A 709 8.92 -18.07 0.81
CA ASN A 709 9.44 -18.66 -0.42
C ASN A 709 9.03 -17.82 -1.65
N VAL A 710 9.82 -17.96 -2.70
CA VAL A 710 9.60 -17.32 -4.00
C VAL A 710 10.20 -18.16 -5.11
N VAL A 711 9.53 -18.27 -6.26
CA VAL A 711 10.10 -18.87 -7.46
C VAL A 711 10.84 -17.77 -8.24
N VAL A 712 12.16 -17.93 -8.34
CA VAL A 712 13.04 -17.01 -9.09
C VAL A 712 13.36 -17.55 -10.50
N GLY A 713 12.98 -18.81 -10.79
CA GLY A 713 13.29 -19.50 -12.03
C GLY A 713 14.77 -19.92 -12.11
N ASP A 714 15.12 -20.68 -13.15
CA ASP A 714 16.46 -21.19 -13.38
C ASP A 714 17.30 -20.33 -14.37
N GLY A 715 16.69 -19.28 -14.91
CA GLY A 715 17.32 -18.41 -15.91
C GLY A 715 17.42 -19.00 -17.31
N VAL A 716 16.86 -20.19 -17.55
CA VAL A 716 16.91 -20.91 -18.85
C VAL A 716 15.50 -21.26 -19.32
N ASP A 717 14.83 -22.17 -18.63
CA ASP A 717 13.54 -22.73 -19.02
C ASP A 717 12.42 -22.28 -18.08
N ASN A 718 12.59 -22.51 -16.75
CA ASN A 718 11.59 -22.10 -15.77
C ASN A 718 11.69 -20.59 -15.52
N LYS A 719 10.61 -19.87 -15.79
CA LYS A 719 10.54 -18.41 -15.52
C LYS A 719 10.38 -18.14 -14.02
N PRO A 720 10.73 -16.93 -13.58
CA PRO A 720 10.33 -16.47 -12.24
C PRO A 720 8.80 -16.37 -12.11
N ASP A 721 8.31 -16.25 -10.88
CA ASP A 721 6.91 -16.00 -10.57
C ASP A 721 6.34 -14.89 -11.45
N GLN A 722 5.31 -15.22 -12.25
CA GLN A 722 4.69 -14.34 -13.25
C GLN A 722 3.52 -13.54 -12.66
N VAL A 723 3.07 -13.88 -11.46
CA VAL A 723 1.97 -13.20 -10.76
C VAL A 723 2.52 -12.09 -9.87
N ILE A 724 3.43 -12.43 -8.96
CA ILE A 724 4.14 -11.47 -8.12
C ILE A 724 5.64 -11.61 -8.41
N PRO A 725 6.24 -10.68 -9.16
CA PRO A 725 7.64 -10.78 -9.52
C PRO A 725 8.52 -10.83 -8.26
N PRO A 726 9.60 -11.61 -8.27
CA PRO A 726 10.56 -11.62 -7.17
C PRO A 726 11.05 -10.23 -6.80
N MET A 727 11.21 -9.34 -7.79
CA MET A 727 11.55 -7.93 -7.64
C MET A 727 11.04 -7.17 -8.86
N ALA A 728 10.37 -6.03 -8.65
CA ALA A 728 9.93 -5.15 -9.73
C ALA A 728 11.14 -4.39 -10.31
N ALA A 729 11.15 -4.18 -11.62
CA ALA A 729 12.27 -3.55 -12.31
C ALA A 729 12.35 -2.04 -12.05
N ASN A 730 11.19 -1.37 -11.92
CA ASN A 730 11.10 0.08 -11.79
C ASN A 730 10.98 0.57 -10.33
N ASN A 731 10.88 -0.35 -9.36
CA ASN A 731 10.82 -0.01 -7.94
C ASN A 731 11.63 -1.04 -7.12
N PRO A 732 12.81 -0.67 -6.61
CA PRO A 732 13.73 -1.61 -5.95
C PRO A 732 13.21 -2.17 -4.61
N ILE A 733 12.17 -1.59 -4.05
CA ILE A 733 11.54 -2.05 -2.80
C ILE A 733 10.21 -2.78 -3.02
N SER A 734 9.87 -3.08 -4.28
CA SER A 734 8.64 -3.80 -4.65
C SER A 734 8.94 -5.25 -5.08
N GLY A 735 8.08 -6.18 -4.65
CA GLY A 735 8.17 -7.62 -4.90
C GLY A 735 8.41 -8.45 -3.66
N THR A 736 8.63 -9.76 -3.85
CA THR A 736 8.77 -10.72 -2.73
C THR A 736 10.12 -10.57 -2.00
N ILE A 737 11.21 -10.48 -2.75
CA ILE A 737 12.57 -10.41 -2.16
C ILE A 737 12.77 -9.11 -1.39
N PRO A 738 12.40 -7.93 -1.93
CA PRO A 738 12.47 -6.69 -1.15
C PRO A 738 11.68 -6.73 0.14
N LEU A 739 10.44 -7.24 0.12
CA LEU A 739 9.62 -7.38 1.33
C LEU A 739 10.29 -8.28 2.37
N ALA A 740 10.82 -9.45 1.94
CA ALA A 740 11.56 -10.35 2.82
C ALA A 740 12.79 -9.67 3.45
N ASN A 741 13.54 -8.90 2.66
CA ASN A 741 14.70 -8.14 3.15
C ASN A 741 14.29 -7.08 4.19
N LEU A 742 13.20 -6.37 3.97
CA LEU A 742 12.66 -5.37 4.91
C LEU A 742 12.23 -6.01 6.23
N MET A 743 11.66 -7.20 6.19
CA MET A 743 11.35 -8.00 7.39
C MET A 743 12.61 -8.62 8.03
N GLY A 744 13.79 -8.54 7.37
CA GLY A 744 15.07 -9.02 7.89
C GLY A 744 15.28 -10.52 7.75
N LEU A 745 14.71 -11.14 6.73
CA LEU A 745 14.89 -12.57 6.45
C LEU A 745 16.28 -12.84 5.85
N GLU A 746 16.88 -13.93 6.29
CA GLU A 746 18.13 -14.45 5.73
C GLU A 746 17.82 -15.34 4.53
N THR A 747 18.49 -15.11 3.39
CA THR A 747 18.39 -16.01 2.23
C THR A 747 19.18 -17.27 2.49
N VAL A 748 18.56 -18.44 2.33
CA VAL A 748 19.21 -19.74 2.56
C VAL A 748 18.80 -20.74 1.48
N SER A 749 19.76 -21.63 1.10
CA SER A 749 19.56 -22.70 0.12
C SER A 749 19.86 -24.11 0.69
N SER A 750 20.02 -24.21 2.01
CA SER A 750 20.30 -25.47 2.71
C SER A 750 19.58 -25.51 4.04
N SER A 751 19.43 -26.73 4.59
CA SER A 751 18.82 -26.94 5.90
C SER A 751 19.52 -26.13 6.99
N GLN A 752 18.72 -25.50 7.85
CA GLN A 752 19.17 -24.81 9.04
C GLN A 752 18.89 -25.70 10.26
N ALA A 753 19.93 -26.03 11.00
CA ALA A 753 19.85 -26.93 12.16
C ALA A 753 18.98 -26.31 13.27
N LEU A 754 18.37 -27.15 14.10
CA LEU A 754 17.61 -26.73 15.26
C LEU A 754 18.43 -25.80 16.16
N SER A 755 17.98 -24.57 16.34
CA SER A 755 18.60 -23.54 17.18
C SER A 755 17.80 -23.31 18.47
N GLU A 756 18.42 -22.67 19.47
CA GLU A 756 17.71 -22.25 20.68
C GLU A 756 16.76 -21.08 20.42
N THR A 757 17.11 -20.21 19.49
CA THR A 757 16.34 -19.00 19.13
C THR A 757 15.73 -19.16 17.74
N PRO A 758 14.50 -18.69 17.51
CA PRO A 758 13.90 -18.64 16.20
C PRO A 758 14.67 -17.72 15.24
N SER A 759 14.61 -18.02 13.95
CA SER A 759 15.19 -17.22 12.87
C SER A 759 14.23 -17.11 11.71
N SER A 760 14.39 -16.07 10.88
CA SER A 760 13.55 -15.79 9.73
C SER A 760 14.31 -16.08 8.44
N TYR A 761 13.68 -16.77 7.48
CA TYR A 761 14.32 -17.26 6.28
C TYR A 761 13.57 -16.95 5.00
N LEU A 762 14.30 -16.61 3.95
CA LEU A 762 13.86 -16.56 2.56
C LEU A 762 14.48 -17.75 1.80
N VAL A 763 13.64 -18.54 1.11
CA VAL A 763 14.07 -19.60 0.20
C VAL A 763 13.67 -19.27 -1.22
N LYS A 764 14.63 -19.29 -2.15
CA LYS A 764 14.42 -19.03 -3.56
C LYS A 764 14.41 -20.33 -4.33
N PHE A 765 13.32 -20.61 -5.04
CA PHE A 765 13.16 -21.81 -5.86
C PHE A 765 13.53 -21.53 -7.31
N THR A 766 14.30 -22.45 -7.91
CA THR A 766 14.70 -22.39 -9.32
C THR A 766 13.67 -23.03 -10.25
N THR A 767 12.72 -23.77 -9.70
CA THR A 767 11.64 -24.44 -10.44
C THR A 767 10.31 -24.28 -9.71
N GLY A 768 9.22 -24.49 -10.44
CA GLY A 768 7.87 -24.31 -9.95
C GLY A 768 7.20 -23.05 -10.50
N HIS A 769 6.13 -22.62 -9.87
CA HIS A 769 5.31 -21.48 -10.27
C HIS A 769 4.65 -20.86 -9.04
N HIS A 770 3.93 -19.74 -9.24
CA HIS A 770 3.24 -18.98 -8.18
C HIS A 770 2.40 -19.85 -7.24
N GLY A 771 1.65 -20.80 -7.80
CA GLY A 771 0.76 -21.71 -7.05
C GLY A 771 1.40 -22.99 -6.57
N SER A 772 2.72 -23.18 -6.72
CA SER A 772 3.37 -24.49 -6.43
C SER A 772 3.17 -25.00 -5.02
N ILE A 773 3.00 -24.16 -4.02
CA ILE A 773 2.72 -24.62 -2.64
C ILE A 773 1.36 -25.33 -2.54
N LEU A 774 0.40 -25.01 -3.39
CA LEU A 774 -0.96 -25.56 -3.36
C LEU A 774 -1.18 -26.69 -4.35
N THR A 775 -0.42 -26.75 -5.43
CA THR A 775 -0.62 -27.75 -6.49
C THR A 775 0.69 -28.26 -7.08
N PRO A 776 0.82 -29.57 -7.31
CA PRO A 776 1.93 -30.16 -8.03
C PRO A 776 1.80 -30.06 -9.56
N ALA A 777 0.70 -29.52 -10.07
CA ALA A 777 0.48 -29.34 -11.50
C ALA A 777 1.48 -28.34 -12.09
N GLN A 778 1.86 -28.54 -13.36
CA GLN A 778 2.65 -27.54 -14.08
C GLN A 778 1.84 -26.30 -14.39
N ASP A 779 2.53 -25.19 -14.63
CA ASP A 779 1.97 -23.95 -15.15
C ASP A 779 2.72 -23.51 -16.40
N ASP A 780 1.97 -23.28 -17.48
CA ASP A 780 2.56 -22.91 -18.78
C ASP A 780 3.06 -21.45 -18.78
N ALA A 781 2.51 -20.57 -17.93
CA ALA A 781 2.92 -19.18 -17.85
C ALA A 781 4.35 -19.04 -17.31
N GLU A 782 4.72 -19.82 -16.31
CA GLU A 782 6.08 -19.92 -15.76
C GLU A 782 6.95 -20.90 -16.52
N ALA A 783 6.42 -21.62 -17.54
CA ALA A 783 7.11 -22.67 -18.27
C ALA A 783 7.65 -23.78 -17.34
N SER A 784 6.94 -24.04 -16.24
CA SER A 784 7.32 -25.08 -15.27
C SER A 784 7.10 -26.50 -15.86
N THR A 785 7.91 -27.46 -15.44
CA THR A 785 7.74 -28.85 -15.84
C THR A 785 6.89 -29.61 -14.82
N VAL A 786 6.30 -30.75 -15.21
CA VAL A 786 5.54 -31.61 -14.32
C VAL A 786 6.39 -32.06 -13.13
N GLU A 787 7.61 -32.52 -13.40
CA GLU A 787 8.54 -32.97 -12.37
C GLU A 787 9.01 -31.83 -11.49
N GLY A 788 9.30 -30.66 -12.06
CA GLY A 788 9.75 -29.49 -11.34
C GLY A 788 8.66 -28.94 -10.43
N SER A 789 7.41 -28.84 -10.93
CA SER A 789 6.26 -28.38 -10.14
C SER A 789 5.94 -29.33 -8.99
N ALA A 790 5.98 -30.64 -9.23
CA ALA A 790 5.77 -31.63 -8.19
C ALA A 790 6.88 -31.61 -7.12
N ALA A 791 8.16 -31.40 -7.53
CA ALA A 791 9.27 -31.27 -6.62
C ALA A 791 9.16 -29.98 -5.77
N ALA A 792 8.82 -28.84 -6.39
CA ALA A 792 8.61 -27.58 -5.70
C ALA A 792 7.44 -27.66 -4.71
N ASN A 793 6.30 -28.25 -5.11
CA ASN A 793 5.15 -28.46 -4.23
C ASN A 793 5.53 -29.24 -2.97
N ALA A 794 6.15 -30.42 -3.14
CA ALA A 794 6.54 -31.27 -2.03
C ALA A 794 7.53 -30.56 -1.09
N GLU A 795 8.53 -29.88 -1.65
CA GLU A 795 9.56 -29.17 -0.88
C GLU A 795 8.99 -27.96 -0.14
N MET A 796 8.18 -27.12 -0.79
CA MET A 796 7.55 -25.93 -0.16
C MET A 796 6.66 -26.35 1.02
N GLN A 797 5.82 -27.38 0.84
CA GLN A 797 4.94 -27.87 1.90
C GLN A 797 5.72 -28.44 3.08
N LEU A 798 6.79 -29.20 2.82
CA LEU A 798 7.66 -29.75 3.85
C LEU A 798 8.39 -28.64 4.63
N GLN A 799 8.91 -27.65 3.94
CA GLN A 799 9.59 -26.49 4.55
C GLN A 799 8.64 -25.73 5.47
N VAL A 800 7.45 -25.38 4.98
CA VAL A 800 6.42 -24.68 5.78
C VAL A 800 6.05 -25.51 7.01
N ALA A 801 5.69 -26.77 6.84
CA ALA A 801 5.21 -27.60 7.94
C ALA A 801 6.28 -27.82 9.03
N THR A 802 7.54 -28.07 8.64
CA THR A 802 8.66 -28.26 9.59
C THR A 802 9.12 -26.95 10.24
N TYR A 803 9.08 -25.83 9.51
CA TYR A 803 9.40 -24.52 10.06
C TYR A 803 8.39 -24.10 11.14
N LEU A 804 7.08 -24.26 10.87
CA LEU A 804 6.03 -23.99 11.85
C LEU A 804 6.12 -24.93 13.06
N ALA A 805 6.35 -26.23 12.83
CA ALA A 805 6.46 -27.23 13.91
C ALA A 805 7.64 -26.94 14.85
N SER A 806 8.73 -26.41 14.33
CA SER A 806 9.88 -26.00 15.12
C SER A 806 9.73 -24.61 15.76
N ARG A 807 8.65 -23.86 15.48
CA ARG A 807 8.46 -22.44 15.87
C ARG A 807 9.59 -21.55 15.35
N GLY A 808 9.97 -21.74 14.09
CA GLY A 808 11.02 -20.95 13.44
C GLY A 808 12.45 -21.32 13.85
N ARG A 809 12.66 -22.38 14.60
CA ARG A 809 13.98 -22.77 15.11
C ARG A 809 14.75 -23.71 14.18
N MET A 810 14.12 -24.22 13.16
CA MET A 810 14.72 -25.14 12.18
C MET A 810 14.08 -24.89 10.81
N LEU A 811 14.86 -25.01 9.77
CA LEU A 811 14.38 -25.12 8.39
C LEU A 811 14.95 -26.37 7.76
N LEU A 812 14.10 -27.23 7.23
CA LEU A 812 14.50 -28.44 6.52
C LEU A 812 14.43 -28.19 5.02
N VAL A 813 15.54 -28.25 4.33
CA VAL A 813 15.65 -28.28 2.86
C VAL A 813 16.01 -29.70 2.46
N SER A 814 15.05 -30.45 1.94
CA SER A 814 15.26 -31.85 1.57
C SER A 814 15.76 -32.00 0.14
N ASN A 815 15.44 -31.04 -0.73
CA ASN A 815 15.88 -31.03 -2.12
C ASN A 815 16.67 -29.74 -2.44
N PRO A 816 17.97 -29.68 -2.12
CA PRO A 816 18.78 -28.47 -2.36
C PRO A 816 19.05 -28.18 -3.84
N GLU A 817 18.73 -29.10 -4.77
CA GLU A 817 18.98 -28.92 -6.21
C GLU A 817 17.99 -27.95 -6.86
N ILE A 818 16.82 -27.74 -6.23
CA ILE A 818 15.76 -26.85 -6.75
C ILE A 818 15.72 -25.51 -6.02
N VAL A 819 16.68 -25.22 -5.15
CA VAL A 819 16.76 -23.94 -4.41
C VAL A 819 18.10 -23.26 -4.67
N THR A 820 18.15 -21.94 -4.49
CA THR A 820 19.35 -21.14 -4.72
C THR A 820 19.49 -20.02 -3.68
N ASN A 821 20.71 -19.44 -3.58
CA ASN A 821 20.98 -18.28 -2.72
C ASN A 821 20.59 -16.94 -3.34
#